data_d0fbd1368cea91fef46c43f12edb05fe
#
_entry.id   d0fbd1368cea91fef46c43f12edb05fe
#
_cell.length_a   1.000
_cell.length_b   1.000
_cell.length_c   1.000
_cell.angle_alpha   90.00
_cell.angle_beta   90.00
_cell.angle_gamma   90.00
#
_symmetry.space_group_name_H-M   'P 1'
#
loop_
_entity.id
_entity.type
_entity.pdbx_description
1 polymer ?
#
loop_
_entity_poly.entity_id
_entity_poly.type
_entity_poly.pdbx_seq_one_letter_code
_entity_poly.pdbx_strand_id
1 'polypeptide(L)'
;MEFFSRLGLRASLLVAVLSYFVSATAQEAAQQDSANVYKQDHVYKQGVTPMGLDCYYMAAYYYNNEEVYNLRGYPMCYTFGNVVSLKVNPSGTSYAVLSKKKSGKSRVRVYDLWEADYELHSFGKVEQPTAICYTTDAKNLVIANMNEIQFYDARTFKFVKKFPATFAATEMRVSPNIYFLAVAGENKVQVWNLETGKVRTELAMGAKVNAISFSADNKLMAVATADGKVSIYDTQSFALSKNYEGMGEALSCDFHPNGKYFAVVESKENVRVINLLDKKEGLNVLSPAGGISQAVFVNSADDKSFLVHNTTGNITYSHMAVLSPHYRKMLTEELDKCMNEWLKQMPGESFEDYELRVTDENRKEQMRLFEQEISTRLAEGQVEMSDVSLGKYNPENNMLTVNFNNMPSIFLTVPSNEVNDFMDADNLEFRNAKYGLTEDDNFELIYADVYNTVSGKSYVYNNLNRAPLEFLTADDNFVPLELVQQSNMEEMQLQKIKQSVMESAKNENVISDHTSINVSSKIVADVDADGNKIMNYVVDVSYEVQMGFSIEEDFGPGRFKVEESGAAMSMLRIIKQAFEGDFAQYVKEDRKLKVKVTGMADALPIARKIPYDGCYGEYRNEPVYKGKELSNITLTKEDGITKNEQLAMLRALGVSNYVNNNINGISKMNADYEYYIEISEEKGGEYRRINLEMIFIDAL
;
A
#
# COMPACT_ATOMS: atom_id res chain seq x y z
N MET A 1 -0.73 6.42 -78.24
CA MET A 1 -0.07 7.04 -77.07
C MET A 1 -0.99 7.53 -75.98
N GLU A 2 -2.29 7.71 -76.18
CA GLU A 2 -3.25 8.12 -75.14
C GLU A 2 -3.74 6.99 -74.26
N PHE A 3 -3.59 5.72 -74.68
CA PHE A 3 -4.07 4.56 -73.88
C PHE A 3 -3.13 4.21 -72.72
N PHE A 4 -1.82 4.48 -72.87
CA PHE A 4 -0.83 4.23 -71.82
C PHE A 4 -0.78 5.32 -70.74
N SER A 5 -1.20 6.56 -71.07
CA SER A 5 -1.23 7.67 -70.08
C SER A 5 -2.38 7.51 -69.06
N ARG A 6 -3.51 6.90 -69.49
CA ARG A 6 -4.67 6.64 -68.58
C ARG A 6 -4.48 5.44 -67.65
N LEU A 7 -3.67 4.43 -68.04
CA LEU A 7 -3.33 3.33 -67.16
C LEU A 7 -2.32 3.78 -66.09
N GLY A 8 -1.35 4.60 -66.42
CA GLY A 8 -0.37 5.14 -65.47
C GLY A 8 -1.00 6.04 -64.41
N LEU A 9 -1.99 6.87 -64.77
CA LEU A 9 -2.70 7.73 -63.84
C LEU A 9 -3.62 6.92 -62.87
N ARG A 10 -4.25 5.85 -63.38
CA ARG A 10 -5.07 4.97 -62.53
C ARG A 10 -4.23 4.11 -61.57
N ALA A 11 -3.07 3.64 -61.98
CA ALA A 11 -2.15 2.92 -61.12
C ALA A 11 -1.55 3.84 -60.03
N SER A 12 -1.18 5.07 -60.37
CA SER A 12 -0.68 6.06 -59.40
C SER A 12 -1.75 6.50 -58.41
N LEU A 13 -3.02 6.64 -58.85
CA LEU A 13 -4.15 6.94 -57.95
C LEU A 13 -4.48 5.76 -57.04
N LEU A 14 -4.41 4.50 -57.51
CA LEU A 14 -4.64 3.32 -56.71
C LEU A 14 -3.55 3.14 -55.68
N VAL A 15 -2.27 3.40 -56.00
CA VAL A 15 -1.16 3.35 -55.03
C VAL A 15 -1.27 4.48 -54.01
N ALA A 16 -1.67 5.68 -54.43
CA ALA A 16 -1.90 6.79 -53.50
C ALA A 16 -3.09 6.55 -52.56
N VAL A 17 -4.18 5.94 -53.08
CA VAL A 17 -5.34 5.59 -52.26
C VAL A 17 -5.01 4.42 -51.33
N LEU A 18 -4.28 3.40 -51.81
CA LEU A 18 -3.81 2.31 -50.95
C LEU A 18 -2.82 2.79 -49.87
N SER A 19 -1.88 3.68 -50.21
CA SER A 19 -0.97 4.26 -49.22
C SER A 19 -1.70 5.17 -48.23
N TYR A 20 -2.76 5.88 -48.64
CA TYR A 20 -3.59 6.68 -47.74
C TYR A 20 -4.44 5.78 -46.83
N PHE A 21 -5.01 4.69 -47.33
CA PHE A 21 -5.72 3.71 -46.52
C PHE A 21 -4.78 2.96 -45.55
N VAL A 22 -3.59 2.56 -45.99
CA VAL A 22 -2.59 1.92 -45.14
C VAL A 22 -2.06 2.88 -44.09
N SER A 23 -1.85 4.18 -44.41
CA SER A 23 -1.45 5.17 -43.43
C SER A 23 -2.60 5.57 -42.50
N ALA A 24 -3.85 5.61 -42.98
CA ALA A 24 -5.02 5.87 -42.15
C ALA A 24 -5.32 4.67 -41.20
N THR A 25 -5.23 3.44 -41.70
CA THR A 25 -5.41 2.24 -40.85
C THR A 25 -4.24 2.04 -39.87
N ALA A 26 -2.99 2.38 -40.26
CA ALA A 26 -1.86 2.36 -39.34
C ALA A 26 -1.94 3.52 -38.30
N GLN A 27 -2.49 4.67 -38.69
CA GLN A 27 -2.74 5.79 -37.76
C GLN A 27 -3.96 5.49 -36.85
N GLU A 28 -5.02 4.83 -37.36
CA GLU A 28 -6.12 4.33 -36.54
C GLU A 28 -5.69 3.17 -35.63
N ALA A 29 -4.86 2.23 -36.09
CA ALA A 29 -4.30 1.18 -35.26
C ALA A 29 -3.33 1.74 -34.21
N ALA A 30 -2.48 2.70 -34.56
CA ALA A 30 -1.62 3.38 -33.60
C ALA A 30 -2.40 4.29 -32.62
N GLN A 31 -3.53 4.89 -33.06
CA GLN A 31 -4.47 5.59 -32.17
C GLN A 31 -5.30 4.60 -31.32
N GLN A 32 -5.61 3.43 -31.83
CA GLN A 32 -6.35 2.40 -31.11
C GLN A 32 -5.45 1.73 -30.05
N ASP A 33 -4.17 1.49 -30.33
CA ASP A 33 -3.20 1.01 -29.32
C ASP A 33 -2.92 2.07 -28.25
N SER A 34 -2.80 3.35 -28.60
CA SER A 34 -2.68 4.42 -27.61
C SER A 34 -3.99 4.71 -26.86
N ALA A 35 -5.16 4.45 -27.47
CA ALA A 35 -6.47 4.60 -26.85
C ALA A 35 -6.84 3.46 -25.90
N ASN A 36 -6.25 2.26 -26.06
CA ASN A 36 -6.47 1.13 -25.17
C ASN A 36 -5.72 1.23 -23.84
N VAL A 37 -4.69 2.07 -23.76
CA VAL A 37 -3.93 2.31 -22.52
C VAL A 37 -4.74 3.08 -21.48
N TYR A 38 -5.81 3.75 -21.90
CA TYR A 38 -6.56 4.66 -21.05
C TYR A 38 -8.05 4.59 -21.34
N LYS A 39 -8.76 3.80 -20.58
CA LYS A 39 -10.21 3.73 -20.66
C LYS A 39 -10.82 4.68 -19.63
N GLN A 40 -11.46 5.76 -20.10
CA GLN A 40 -12.32 6.57 -19.26
C GLN A 40 -13.56 5.76 -18.91
N ASP A 41 -13.64 5.27 -17.68
CA ASP A 41 -14.80 4.49 -17.24
C ASP A 41 -15.97 5.39 -16.86
N HIS A 42 -15.69 6.47 -16.17
CA HIS A 42 -16.72 7.38 -15.70
C HIS A 42 -16.31 8.83 -15.84
N VAL A 43 -17.13 9.63 -16.52
CA VAL A 43 -16.98 11.09 -16.64
C VAL A 43 -18.19 11.76 -15.97
N TYR A 44 -17.94 12.45 -14.89
CA TYR A 44 -18.95 13.21 -14.16
C TYR A 44 -18.88 14.66 -14.57
N LYS A 45 -19.93 15.14 -15.30
CA LYS A 45 -20.05 16.54 -15.68
C LYS A 45 -20.41 17.40 -14.48
N GLN A 46 -19.65 18.47 -14.29
CA GLN A 46 -19.83 19.41 -13.20
C GLN A 46 -20.43 20.71 -13.72
N GLY A 47 -21.25 21.36 -12.91
CA GLY A 47 -21.81 22.68 -13.25
C GLY A 47 -20.77 23.80 -13.17
N VAL A 48 -19.64 23.54 -12.54
CA VAL A 48 -18.52 24.47 -12.34
C VAL A 48 -17.21 23.77 -12.69
N THR A 49 -16.19 24.52 -13.07
CA THR A 49 -14.86 23.96 -13.38
C THR A 49 -14.11 23.66 -12.07
N PRO A 50 -13.76 22.38 -11.80
CA PRO A 50 -12.97 22.03 -10.62
C PRO A 50 -11.57 22.65 -10.70
N MET A 51 -11.14 23.34 -9.64
CA MET A 51 -9.80 23.93 -9.50
C MET A 51 -8.81 23.01 -8.81
N GLY A 52 -9.30 22.08 -8.01
CA GLY A 52 -8.54 21.03 -7.35
C GLY A 52 -9.49 20.03 -6.70
N LEU A 53 -8.97 18.87 -6.34
CA LEU A 53 -9.75 17.77 -5.77
C LEU A 53 -8.94 17.00 -4.71
N ASP A 54 -9.65 16.27 -3.87
CA ASP A 54 -9.13 15.20 -3.05
C ASP A 54 -10.18 14.09 -2.93
N CYS A 55 -9.76 12.88 -2.58
CA CYS A 55 -10.63 11.71 -2.61
C CYS A 55 -10.59 10.94 -1.28
N TYR A 56 -11.75 10.37 -0.93
CA TYR A 56 -11.85 9.26 0.00
C TYR A 56 -12.33 8.04 -0.78
N TYR A 57 -11.45 7.06 -1.02
CA TYR A 57 -11.71 5.98 -1.98
C TYR A 57 -12.25 6.53 -3.31
N MET A 58 -13.40 6.05 -3.77
CA MET A 58 -14.05 6.50 -5.00
C MET A 58 -14.90 7.77 -4.86
N ALA A 59 -15.00 8.36 -3.66
CA ALA A 59 -15.72 9.61 -3.44
C ALA A 59 -14.78 10.80 -3.62
N ALA A 60 -14.90 11.53 -4.73
CA ALA A 60 -14.14 12.74 -4.97
C ALA A 60 -14.87 13.97 -4.43
N TYR A 61 -14.12 14.84 -3.80
CA TYR A 61 -14.50 16.18 -3.39
C TYR A 61 -13.64 17.18 -4.14
N TYR A 62 -14.26 18.21 -4.70
CA TYR A 62 -13.55 19.22 -5.48
C TYR A 62 -14.01 20.62 -5.08
N TYR A 63 -13.22 21.61 -5.44
CA TYR A 63 -13.55 23.00 -5.14
C TYR A 63 -13.43 23.90 -6.36
N ASN A 64 -14.20 24.99 -6.31
CA ASN A 64 -14.11 26.12 -7.22
C ASN A 64 -14.28 27.41 -6.42
N ASN A 65 -13.27 28.29 -6.46
CA ASN A 65 -13.25 29.53 -5.71
C ASN A 65 -13.61 29.37 -4.22
N GLU A 66 -14.83 29.77 -3.82
CA GLU A 66 -15.28 29.82 -2.42
C GLU A 66 -16.19 28.64 -2.04
N GLU A 67 -16.32 27.64 -2.86
CA GLU A 67 -17.23 26.51 -2.64
C GLU A 67 -16.53 25.16 -2.79
N VAL A 68 -16.97 24.18 -1.99
CA VAL A 68 -16.59 22.77 -2.10
C VAL A 68 -17.80 21.96 -2.52
N TYR A 69 -17.60 21.00 -3.41
CA TYR A 69 -18.63 20.16 -4.00
C TYR A 69 -18.26 18.68 -3.84
N ASN A 70 -19.28 17.83 -3.76
CA ASN A 70 -19.09 16.39 -3.92
C ASN A 70 -19.12 15.99 -5.40
N LEU A 71 -18.82 14.73 -5.68
CA LEU A 71 -18.76 14.17 -7.04
C LEU A 71 -20.05 14.40 -7.85
N ARG A 72 -21.22 14.47 -7.20
CA ARG A 72 -22.52 14.70 -7.85
C ARG A 72 -22.79 16.16 -8.17
N GLY A 73 -21.85 17.06 -7.86
CA GLY A 73 -21.99 18.50 -8.07
C GLY A 73 -22.84 19.21 -7.03
N TYR A 74 -23.14 18.56 -5.91
CA TYR A 74 -23.85 19.23 -4.81
C TYR A 74 -22.85 20.05 -3.99
N PRO A 75 -23.15 21.32 -3.68
CA PRO A 75 -22.34 22.13 -2.79
C PRO A 75 -22.33 21.52 -1.39
N MET A 76 -21.14 21.32 -0.86
CA MET A 76 -20.90 20.75 0.47
C MET A 76 -20.64 21.83 1.51
N CYS A 77 -19.99 22.94 1.13
CA CYS A 77 -19.86 24.10 2.01
C CYS A 77 -19.50 25.38 1.24
N TYR A 78 -19.82 26.51 1.84
CA TYR A 78 -19.29 27.83 1.48
C TYR A 78 -18.13 28.20 2.39
N THR A 79 -17.02 28.59 1.81
CA THR A 79 -15.79 28.82 2.55
C THR A 79 -15.61 30.28 2.96
N PHE A 80 -14.63 30.55 3.81
CA PHE A 80 -14.30 31.89 4.30
C PHE A 80 -13.78 32.84 3.20
N GLY A 81 -13.25 32.31 2.12
CA GLY A 81 -12.66 32.99 0.97
C GLY A 81 -12.26 31.93 -0.05
N ASN A 82 -11.48 32.32 -1.06
CA ASN A 82 -11.07 31.35 -2.08
C ASN A 82 -10.35 30.16 -1.45
N VAL A 83 -10.70 28.96 -1.86
CA VAL A 83 -10.05 27.72 -1.40
C VAL A 83 -8.63 27.69 -1.94
N VAL A 84 -7.69 27.44 -1.04
CA VAL A 84 -6.25 27.26 -1.35
C VAL A 84 -5.90 25.79 -1.35
N SER A 85 -6.48 25.02 -0.41
CA SER A 85 -6.25 23.59 -0.28
C SER A 85 -7.45 22.91 0.33
N LEU A 86 -7.77 21.74 -0.18
CA LEU A 86 -8.77 20.80 0.32
C LEU A 86 -8.05 19.50 0.63
N LYS A 87 -8.25 18.95 1.83
CA LYS A 87 -7.71 17.65 2.23
C LYS A 87 -8.79 16.84 2.91
N VAL A 88 -9.05 15.66 2.39
CA VAL A 88 -10.00 14.70 2.97
C VAL A 88 -9.29 13.90 4.06
N ASN A 89 -9.95 13.71 5.20
CA ASN A 89 -9.42 12.87 6.27
C ASN A 89 -9.39 11.40 5.80
N PRO A 90 -8.26 10.70 5.90
CA PRO A 90 -8.16 9.28 5.52
C PRO A 90 -9.17 8.37 6.23
N SER A 91 -9.76 8.80 7.34
CA SER A 91 -10.85 8.09 8.02
C SER A 91 -12.22 8.19 7.35
N GLY A 92 -12.36 9.05 6.32
CA GLY A 92 -13.64 9.25 5.63
C GLY A 92 -14.73 9.94 6.46
N THR A 93 -14.36 10.71 7.49
CA THR A 93 -15.34 11.39 8.36
C THR A 93 -15.47 12.86 8.10
N SER A 94 -14.40 13.49 7.63
CA SER A 94 -14.33 14.95 7.51
C SER A 94 -13.39 15.37 6.39
N TYR A 95 -13.49 16.62 6.01
CA TYR A 95 -12.48 17.27 5.16
C TYR A 95 -12.11 18.63 5.74
N ALA A 96 -10.83 18.99 5.58
CA ALA A 96 -10.30 20.27 5.98
C ALA A 96 -10.14 21.20 4.78
N VAL A 97 -10.51 22.45 4.92
CA VAL A 97 -10.39 23.48 3.90
C VAL A 97 -9.53 24.62 4.42
N LEU A 98 -8.44 24.89 3.75
CA LEU A 98 -7.70 26.13 3.87
C LEU A 98 -8.23 27.13 2.85
N SER A 99 -8.76 28.25 3.30
CA SER A 99 -9.28 29.31 2.45
C SER A 99 -8.67 30.67 2.77
N LYS A 100 -8.58 31.55 1.75
CA LYS A 100 -7.91 32.85 1.86
C LYS A 100 -8.77 33.94 1.21
N LYS A 101 -9.03 35.01 1.96
CA LYS A 101 -9.69 36.22 1.45
C LYS A 101 -8.75 37.06 0.57
N LYS A 102 -9.32 37.88 -0.30
CA LYS A 102 -8.58 38.90 -1.07
C LYS A 102 -7.76 39.86 -0.15
N SER A 103 -8.23 40.08 1.08
CA SER A 103 -7.49 40.85 2.10
C SER A 103 -6.23 40.19 2.65
N GLY A 104 -5.93 38.97 2.22
CA GLY A 104 -4.80 38.18 2.67
C GLY A 104 -5.07 37.30 3.90
N LYS A 105 -6.18 37.46 4.62
CA LYS A 105 -6.53 36.62 5.78
C LYS A 105 -6.84 35.21 5.34
N SER A 106 -6.20 34.22 5.94
CA SER A 106 -6.46 32.80 5.73
C SER A 106 -7.07 32.13 6.97
N ARG A 107 -7.78 31.04 6.76
CA ARG A 107 -8.44 30.26 7.81
C ARG A 107 -8.54 28.79 7.41
N VAL A 108 -8.44 27.92 8.41
CA VAL A 108 -8.73 26.49 8.27
C VAL A 108 -10.06 26.19 8.95
N ARG A 109 -10.91 25.46 8.24
CA ARG A 109 -12.18 24.93 8.74
C ARG A 109 -12.25 23.44 8.41
N VAL A 110 -12.93 22.69 9.26
CA VAL A 110 -13.20 21.27 9.07
C VAL A 110 -14.70 21.07 8.99
N TYR A 111 -15.12 20.31 8.00
CA TYR A 111 -16.51 20.00 7.73
C TYR A 111 -16.74 18.49 7.77
N ASP A 112 -17.97 18.09 8.04
CA ASP A 112 -18.39 16.69 7.90
C ASP A 112 -18.29 16.26 6.43
N LEU A 113 -17.87 15.02 6.19
CA LEU A 113 -17.66 14.53 4.81
C LEU A 113 -18.98 14.27 4.09
N TRP A 114 -20.04 13.91 4.82
CA TRP A 114 -21.29 13.40 4.25
C TRP A 114 -22.46 14.38 4.40
N GLU A 115 -22.39 15.31 5.37
CA GLU A 115 -23.42 16.30 5.63
C GLU A 115 -23.01 17.67 5.07
N ALA A 116 -23.84 18.21 4.17
CA ALA A 116 -23.59 19.53 3.59
C ALA A 116 -23.72 20.64 4.65
N ASP A 117 -22.86 21.64 4.55
CA ASP A 117 -22.80 22.83 5.42
C ASP A 117 -22.60 22.52 6.93
N TYR A 118 -22.21 21.28 7.27
CA TYR A 118 -21.97 20.94 8.67
C TYR A 118 -20.50 21.18 9.05
N GLU A 119 -20.23 22.38 9.61
CA GLU A 119 -18.91 22.77 10.12
C GLU A 119 -18.65 22.08 11.47
N LEU A 120 -17.67 21.19 11.53
CA LEU A 120 -17.22 20.52 12.75
C LEU A 120 -16.35 21.44 13.61
N HIS A 121 -15.45 22.22 12.98
CA HIS A 121 -14.52 23.10 13.70
C HIS A 121 -13.94 24.20 12.83
N SER A 122 -13.60 25.35 13.48
CA SER A 122 -12.86 26.46 12.87
C SER A 122 -11.62 26.83 13.68
N PHE A 123 -10.46 26.76 13.05
CA PHE A 123 -9.15 27.09 13.65
C PHE A 123 -8.89 28.62 13.63
N GLY A 124 -9.78 29.38 14.25
CA GLY A 124 -9.69 30.85 14.27
C GLY A 124 -8.49 31.43 15.03
N LYS A 125 -7.83 30.62 15.89
CA LYS A 125 -6.64 31.02 16.68
C LYS A 125 -5.31 30.75 15.94
N VAL A 126 -5.32 29.97 14.84
CA VAL A 126 -4.13 29.76 14.02
C VAL A 126 -3.92 30.98 13.14
N GLU A 127 -2.84 31.71 13.37
CA GLU A 127 -2.52 32.92 12.62
C GLU A 127 -2.00 32.60 11.22
N GLN A 128 -2.64 33.15 10.18
CA GLN A 128 -2.20 33.07 8.78
C GLN A 128 -1.77 31.65 8.35
N PRO A 129 -2.62 30.61 8.45
CA PRO A 129 -2.28 29.26 7.98
C PRO A 129 -1.94 29.28 6.49
N THR A 130 -0.91 28.52 6.11
CA THR A 130 -0.34 28.49 4.76
C THR A 130 -0.49 27.13 4.07
N ALA A 131 -0.50 26.03 4.82
CA ALA A 131 -0.68 24.68 4.32
C ALA A 131 -1.38 23.79 5.34
N ILE A 132 -2.03 22.73 4.86
CA ILE A 132 -2.71 21.71 5.67
C ILE A 132 -2.45 20.31 5.11
N CYS A 133 -2.39 19.30 5.98
CA CYS A 133 -2.51 17.90 5.63
C CYS A 133 -3.06 17.09 6.81
N TYR A 134 -3.58 15.91 6.55
CA TYR A 134 -3.84 14.92 7.59
C TYR A 134 -2.66 13.96 7.72
N THR A 135 -2.46 13.39 8.91
CA THR A 135 -1.63 12.21 9.05
C THR A 135 -2.32 11.00 8.41
N THR A 136 -1.55 10.09 7.86
CA THR A 136 -2.07 8.93 7.11
C THR A 136 -2.83 7.94 7.99
N ASP A 137 -2.56 7.95 9.33
CA ASP A 137 -3.34 7.22 10.33
C ASP A 137 -4.64 7.95 10.76
N ALA A 138 -4.96 9.07 10.10
CA ALA A 138 -6.12 9.91 10.37
C ALA A 138 -6.21 10.52 11.78
N LYS A 139 -5.18 10.35 12.63
CA LYS A 139 -5.21 10.83 14.02
C LYS A 139 -5.03 12.34 14.15
N ASN A 140 -4.28 12.97 13.25
CA ASN A 140 -3.99 14.39 13.37
C ASN A 140 -4.27 15.19 12.08
N LEU A 141 -4.79 16.39 12.26
CA LEU A 141 -4.75 17.46 11.27
C LEU A 141 -3.51 18.32 11.55
N VAL A 142 -2.67 18.48 10.54
CA VAL A 142 -1.45 19.28 10.59
C VAL A 142 -1.70 20.61 9.89
N ILE A 143 -1.46 21.72 10.57
CA ILE A 143 -1.64 23.08 10.06
C ILE A 143 -0.32 23.83 10.18
N ALA A 144 0.23 24.30 9.07
CA ALA A 144 1.42 25.14 9.07
C ALA A 144 1.06 26.62 8.92
N ASN A 145 1.84 27.47 9.55
CA ASN A 145 1.90 28.91 9.32
C ASN A 145 3.37 29.34 9.12
N MET A 146 3.65 30.65 9.15
CA MET A 146 5.02 31.17 8.95
C MET A 146 6.01 30.72 10.00
N ASN A 147 5.55 30.38 11.21
CA ASN A 147 6.41 30.20 12.39
C ASN A 147 6.36 28.78 12.95
N GLU A 148 5.25 28.06 12.73
CA GLU A 148 4.97 26.81 13.40
C GLU A 148 4.23 25.83 12.49
N ILE A 149 4.52 24.54 12.68
CA ILE A 149 3.75 23.40 12.16
C ILE A 149 3.03 22.81 13.37
N GLN A 150 1.72 22.95 13.41
CA GLN A 150 0.91 22.60 14.57
C GLN A 150 0.09 21.35 14.28
N PHE A 151 0.08 20.43 15.21
CA PHE A 151 -0.70 19.17 15.14
C PHE A 151 -1.91 19.28 16.04
N TYR A 152 -3.06 18.96 15.50
CA TYR A 152 -4.32 18.92 16.21
C TYR A 152 -4.92 17.53 16.07
N ASP A 153 -5.41 16.98 17.15
CA ASP A 153 -6.20 15.75 17.11
C ASP A 153 -7.39 15.91 16.14
N ALA A 154 -7.46 15.05 15.14
CA ALA A 154 -8.41 15.22 14.03
C ALA A 154 -9.89 15.02 14.43
N ARG A 155 -10.14 14.44 15.60
CA ARG A 155 -11.47 14.18 16.15
C ARG A 155 -11.92 15.25 17.13
N THR A 156 -11.05 15.58 18.10
CA THR A 156 -11.38 16.53 19.18
C THR A 156 -10.97 17.95 18.87
N PHE A 157 -10.17 18.14 17.80
CA PHE A 157 -9.57 19.41 17.37
C PHE A 157 -8.72 20.09 18.45
N LYS A 158 -8.28 19.31 19.44
CA LYS A 158 -7.38 19.80 20.49
C LYS A 158 -5.95 19.83 19.97
N PHE A 159 -5.19 20.83 20.43
CA PHE A 159 -3.78 20.94 20.17
C PHE A 159 -3.03 19.73 20.76
N VAL A 160 -2.13 19.12 19.98
CA VAL A 160 -1.31 17.96 20.35
C VAL A 160 0.14 18.36 20.56
N LYS A 161 0.78 18.86 19.51
CA LYS A 161 2.19 19.23 19.49
C LYS A 161 2.47 20.26 18.40
N LYS A 162 3.66 20.85 18.42
CA LYS A 162 4.12 21.73 17.34
C LYS A 162 5.61 21.59 17.08
N PHE A 163 5.99 21.87 15.84
CA PHE A 163 7.38 22.03 15.43
C PHE A 163 7.62 23.46 14.97
N PRO A 164 8.85 24.00 15.09
CA PRO A 164 9.17 25.33 14.58
C PRO A 164 9.21 25.28 13.04
N ALA A 165 8.54 26.21 12.36
CA ALA A 165 8.69 26.41 10.92
C ALA A 165 9.78 27.47 10.66
N THR A 166 10.57 27.26 9.63
CA THR A 166 11.63 28.21 9.20
C THR A 166 11.25 28.97 7.93
N PHE A 167 10.12 28.61 7.32
CA PHE A 167 9.56 29.23 6.11
C PHE A 167 8.04 28.93 6.02
N ALA A 168 7.34 29.69 5.16
CA ALA A 168 5.95 29.41 4.86
C ALA A 168 5.82 28.11 4.07
N ALA A 169 5.14 27.13 4.64
CA ALA A 169 4.83 25.91 3.92
C ALA A 169 3.82 26.19 2.79
N THR A 170 4.05 25.62 1.62
CA THR A 170 3.14 25.69 0.46
C THR A 170 2.40 24.37 0.25
N GLU A 171 3.04 23.25 0.56
CA GLU A 171 2.48 21.90 0.53
C GLU A 171 3.08 21.08 1.67
N MET A 172 2.31 20.12 2.16
CA MET A 172 2.75 19.16 3.18
C MET A 172 2.19 17.78 2.88
N ARG A 173 3.01 16.74 3.14
CA ARG A 173 2.61 15.34 3.05
C ARG A 173 3.24 14.54 4.18
N VAL A 174 2.46 13.63 4.76
CA VAL A 174 2.94 12.65 5.72
C VAL A 174 3.19 11.33 4.99
N SER A 175 4.28 10.64 5.32
CA SER A 175 4.56 9.30 4.79
C SER A 175 3.51 8.29 5.25
N PRO A 176 3.21 7.23 4.48
CA PRO A 176 2.21 6.22 4.86
C PRO A 176 2.48 5.56 6.22
N ASN A 177 3.74 5.37 6.60
CA ASN A 177 4.14 4.83 7.90
C ASN A 177 4.18 5.86 9.03
N ILE A 178 3.78 7.13 8.78
CA ILE A 178 3.79 8.23 9.73
C ILE A 178 5.13 8.59 10.38
N TYR A 179 6.25 8.15 9.81
CA TYR A 179 7.56 8.52 10.33
C TYR A 179 8.03 9.90 9.85
N PHE A 180 7.63 10.29 8.64
CA PHE A 180 8.08 11.52 8.03
C PHE A 180 6.95 12.49 7.70
N LEU A 181 7.23 13.76 7.89
CA LEU A 181 6.45 14.88 7.35
C LEU A 181 7.34 15.66 6.38
N ALA A 182 7.02 15.63 5.10
CA ALA A 182 7.63 16.50 4.12
C ALA A 182 6.90 17.83 4.06
N VAL A 183 7.64 18.93 4.18
CA VAL A 183 7.14 20.30 4.18
C VAL A 183 7.82 21.07 3.06
N ALA A 184 7.06 21.48 2.05
CA ALA A 184 7.56 22.26 0.94
C ALA A 184 7.46 23.76 1.21
N GLY A 185 8.49 24.48 0.80
CA GLY A 185 8.50 25.94 0.63
C GLY A 185 8.58 26.31 -0.85
N GLU A 186 8.96 27.53 -1.17
CA GLU A 186 9.06 27.98 -2.57
C GLU A 186 10.11 27.19 -3.37
N ASN A 187 11.28 26.88 -2.76
CA ASN A 187 12.40 26.25 -3.47
C ASN A 187 13.13 25.19 -2.63
N LYS A 188 12.47 24.63 -1.63
CA LYS A 188 13.03 23.59 -0.78
C LYS A 188 11.98 22.70 -0.16
N VAL A 189 12.39 21.50 0.25
CA VAL A 189 11.61 20.57 1.05
C VAL A 189 12.39 20.22 2.31
N GLN A 190 11.78 20.42 3.48
CA GLN A 190 12.28 19.89 4.74
C GLN A 190 11.51 18.62 5.07
N VAL A 191 12.25 17.58 5.41
CA VAL A 191 11.67 16.31 5.89
C VAL A 191 11.90 16.23 7.40
N TRP A 192 10.80 16.14 8.13
CA TRP A 192 10.77 16.03 9.58
C TRP A 192 10.56 14.59 10.00
N ASN A 193 11.33 14.13 10.97
CA ASN A 193 11.02 12.91 11.69
C ASN A 193 9.90 13.24 12.70
N LEU A 194 8.74 12.57 12.57
CA LEU A 194 7.55 12.88 13.37
C LEU A 194 7.64 12.38 14.81
N GLU A 195 8.46 11.37 15.07
CA GLU A 195 8.70 10.84 16.41
C GLU A 195 9.60 11.78 17.21
N THR A 196 10.74 12.18 16.64
CA THR A 196 11.73 13.02 17.33
C THR A 196 11.43 14.51 17.26
N GLY A 197 10.59 14.95 16.33
CA GLY A 197 10.31 16.36 16.06
C GLY A 197 11.50 17.13 15.51
N LYS A 198 12.47 16.45 14.89
CA LYS A 198 13.67 17.05 14.29
C LYS A 198 13.63 16.97 12.77
N VAL A 199 14.29 17.93 12.12
CA VAL A 199 14.52 17.87 10.67
C VAL A 199 15.51 16.74 10.39
N ARG A 200 15.11 15.79 9.57
CA ARG A 200 15.94 14.68 9.08
C ARG A 200 16.86 15.15 7.96
N THR A 201 16.30 15.92 7.01
CA THR A 201 17.05 16.46 5.88
C THR A 201 16.36 17.70 5.31
N GLU A 202 17.12 18.52 4.60
CA GLU A 202 16.62 19.63 3.78
C GLU A 202 17.10 19.44 2.34
N LEU A 203 16.17 19.39 1.40
CA LEU A 203 16.42 19.22 -0.01
C LEU A 203 16.23 20.57 -0.72
N ALA A 204 17.29 21.07 -1.36
CA ALA A 204 17.21 22.29 -2.16
C ALA A 204 16.60 21.97 -3.52
N MET A 205 15.52 22.69 -3.89
CA MET A 205 14.85 22.58 -5.17
C MET A 205 15.24 23.80 -6.03
N GLY A 206 15.46 23.59 -7.33
CA GLY A 206 15.79 24.67 -8.25
C GLY A 206 14.65 25.65 -8.53
N ALA A 207 13.41 25.24 -8.23
CA ALA A 207 12.20 25.99 -8.53
C ALA A 207 11.13 25.74 -7.43
N LYS A 208 10.00 26.44 -7.56
CA LYS A 208 8.86 26.28 -6.65
C LYS A 208 8.37 24.84 -6.63
N VAL A 209 8.16 24.30 -5.44
CA VAL A 209 7.56 22.97 -5.24
C VAL A 209 6.04 23.09 -5.37
N ASN A 210 5.48 22.33 -6.30
CA ASN A 210 4.04 22.30 -6.54
C ASN A 210 3.37 21.10 -5.85
N ALA A 211 4.05 19.93 -5.77
CA ALA A 211 3.49 18.74 -5.14
C ALA A 211 4.55 17.84 -4.54
N ILE A 212 4.13 17.06 -3.53
CA ILE A 212 4.92 16.00 -2.90
C ILE A 212 4.04 14.76 -2.81
N SER A 213 4.59 13.58 -3.06
CA SER A 213 3.93 12.30 -2.83
C SER A 213 4.92 11.28 -2.25
N PHE A 214 4.41 10.33 -1.45
CA PHE A 214 5.17 9.18 -0.95
C PHE A 214 4.62 7.90 -1.56
N SER A 215 5.49 6.93 -1.87
CA SER A 215 5.06 5.60 -2.28
C SER A 215 4.40 4.85 -1.12
N ALA A 216 3.46 3.96 -1.44
CA ALA A 216 2.69 3.22 -0.43
C ALA A 216 3.58 2.30 0.44
N ASP A 217 4.70 1.81 -0.10
CA ASP A 217 5.70 1.00 0.60
C ASP A 217 6.70 1.83 1.44
N ASN A 218 6.54 3.15 1.46
CA ASN A 218 7.42 4.11 2.13
C ASN A 218 8.87 4.15 1.63
N LYS A 219 9.20 3.59 0.49
CA LYS A 219 10.57 3.57 -0.02
C LYS A 219 10.93 4.80 -0.83
N LEU A 220 9.96 5.48 -1.43
CA LEU A 220 10.18 6.60 -2.33
C LEU A 220 9.38 7.84 -1.91
N MET A 221 9.98 9.00 -2.16
CA MET A 221 9.34 10.31 -2.07
C MET A 221 9.55 11.06 -3.37
N ALA A 222 8.47 11.54 -3.98
CA ALA A 222 8.50 12.36 -5.19
C ALA A 222 8.28 13.83 -4.86
N VAL A 223 9.01 14.70 -5.56
CA VAL A 223 8.86 16.16 -5.49
C VAL A 223 8.72 16.71 -6.91
N ALA A 224 7.58 17.33 -7.19
CA ALA A 224 7.28 17.97 -8.46
C ALA A 224 7.46 19.48 -8.38
N THR A 225 8.13 20.09 -9.35
CA THR A 225 8.51 21.50 -9.36
C THR A 225 8.02 22.25 -10.59
N ALA A 226 7.90 23.57 -10.47
CA ALA A 226 7.35 24.45 -11.49
C ALA A 226 8.24 24.56 -12.75
N ASP A 227 9.50 24.17 -12.68
CA ASP A 227 10.42 24.12 -13.83
C ASP A 227 10.30 22.82 -14.65
N GLY A 228 9.31 21.99 -14.34
CA GLY A 228 9.04 20.74 -15.06
C GLY A 228 9.94 19.57 -14.65
N LYS A 229 10.48 19.61 -13.45
CA LYS A 229 11.25 18.49 -12.90
C LYS A 229 10.41 17.69 -11.90
N VAL A 230 10.62 16.38 -11.91
CA VAL A 230 10.14 15.49 -10.86
C VAL A 230 11.31 14.67 -10.35
N SER A 231 11.66 14.90 -9.11
CA SER A 231 12.77 14.22 -8.43
C SER A 231 12.22 13.15 -7.49
N ILE A 232 12.71 11.92 -7.65
CA ILE A 232 12.38 10.77 -6.80
C ILE A 232 13.55 10.53 -5.85
N TYR A 233 13.26 10.53 -4.56
CA TYR A 233 14.22 10.30 -3.48
C TYR A 233 13.94 8.98 -2.80
N ASP A 234 14.99 8.26 -2.44
CA ASP A 234 14.93 7.15 -1.49
C ASP A 234 14.63 7.68 -0.09
N THR A 235 13.65 7.15 0.63
CA THR A 235 13.22 7.69 1.93
C THR A 235 14.11 7.28 3.10
N GLN A 236 14.95 6.28 2.93
CA GLN A 236 15.88 5.86 3.97
C GLN A 236 17.08 6.81 4.05
N SER A 237 17.66 7.12 2.91
CA SER A 237 18.85 7.99 2.79
C SER A 237 18.53 9.43 2.42
N PHE A 238 17.35 9.68 1.82
CA PHE A 238 16.97 10.90 1.10
C PHE A 238 17.94 11.27 -0.03
N ALA A 239 18.66 10.29 -0.56
CA ALA A 239 19.44 10.45 -1.77
C ALA A 239 18.53 10.50 -3.00
N LEU A 240 18.92 11.29 -4.01
CA LEU A 240 18.23 11.33 -5.29
C LEU A 240 18.38 9.98 -5.99
N SER A 241 17.26 9.28 -6.17
CA SER A 241 17.22 7.98 -6.86
C SER A 241 17.02 8.15 -8.36
N LYS A 242 16.07 9.00 -8.77
CA LYS A 242 15.75 9.24 -10.18
C LYS A 242 15.28 10.68 -10.38
N ASN A 243 15.57 11.24 -11.55
CA ASN A 243 15.13 12.58 -11.92
C ASN A 243 14.53 12.55 -13.32
N TYR A 244 13.34 13.09 -13.46
CA TYR A 244 12.64 13.26 -14.71
C TYR A 244 12.63 14.73 -15.07
N GLU A 245 13.12 15.07 -16.29
CA GLU A 245 13.22 16.42 -16.79
C GLU A 245 12.51 16.58 -18.14
N GLY A 246 12.37 17.81 -18.60
CA GLY A 246 11.80 18.11 -19.92
C GLY A 246 10.29 18.00 -20.00
N MET A 247 9.63 17.92 -18.84
CA MET A 247 8.18 18.04 -18.73
C MET A 247 7.80 19.53 -18.73
N GLY A 248 6.56 19.85 -19.08
CA GLY A 248 6.00 21.15 -18.77
C GLY A 248 5.92 21.38 -17.26
N GLU A 249 5.43 22.52 -16.77
CA GLU A 249 5.27 22.74 -15.34
C GLU A 249 4.54 21.55 -14.70
N ALA A 250 5.20 20.87 -13.75
CA ALA A 250 4.62 19.75 -13.02
C ALA A 250 3.70 20.27 -11.91
N LEU A 251 2.39 20.14 -12.09
CA LEU A 251 1.38 20.73 -11.23
C LEU A 251 1.00 19.82 -10.05
N SER A 252 0.95 18.53 -10.29
CA SER A 252 0.58 17.50 -9.31
C SER A 252 1.31 16.22 -9.62
N CYS A 253 1.55 15.40 -8.59
CA CYS A 253 2.11 14.07 -8.74
C CYS A 253 1.53 13.12 -7.69
N ASP A 254 1.44 11.85 -8.06
CA ASP A 254 0.97 10.82 -7.14
C ASP A 254 1.52 9.43 -7.50
N PHE A 255 1.83 8.60 -6.49
CA PHE A 255 2.23 7.23 -6.67
C PHE A 255 1.02 6.30 -6.79
N HIS A 256 1.10 5.37 -7.72
CA HIS A 256 0.14 4.27 -7.76
C HIS A 256 0.32 3.39 -6.50
N PRO A 257 -0.78 2.87 -5.89
CA PRO A 257 -0.70 2.06 -4.67
C PRO A 257 0.20 0.82 -4.75
N ASN A 258 0.41 0.25 -5.97
CA ASN A 258 1.34 -0.88 -6.14
C ASN A 258 2.83 -0.49 -6.12
N GLY A 259 3.15 0.81 -6.13
CA GLY A 259 4.53 1.31 -6.10
C GLY A 259 5.31 1.25 -7.43
N LYS A 260 4.74 0.65 -8.49
CA LYS A 260 5.40 0.52 -9.80
C LYS A 260 5.20 1.75 -10.68
N TYR A 261 4.05 2.42 -10.57
CA TYR A 261 3.67 3.54 -11.43
C TYR A 261 3.54 4.84 -10.65
N PHE A 262 3.72 5.91 -11.41
CA PHE A 262 3.71 7.27 -10.89
C PHE A 262 3.04 8.20 -11.90
N ALA A 263 2.09 9.01 -11.47
CA ALA A 263 1.40 9.97 -12.33
C ALA A 263 1.92 11.40 -12.08
N VAL A 264 2.10 12.15 -13.16
CA VAL A 264 2.44 13.58 -13.12
C VAL A 264 1.47 14.35 -14.01
N VAL A 265 0.88 15.41 -13.47
CA VAL A 265 0.09 16.38 -14.25
C VAL A 265 1.02 17.46 -14.77
N GLU A 266 1.09 17.61 -16.10
CA GLU A 266 1.91 18.59 -16.77
C GLU A 266 1.07 19.72 -17.34
N SER A 267 1.48 20.96 -17.12
CA SER A 267 1.05 22.17 -17.84
C SER A 267 -0.43 22.27 -18.16
N LYS A 268 -1.32 21.74 -17.30
CA LYS A 268 -2.79 21.76 -17.42
C LYS A 268 -3.38 21.01 -18.63
N GLU A 269 -2.62 20.18 -19.30
CA GLU A 269 -3.07 19.51 -20.53
C GLU A 269 -2.88 17.99 -20.51
N ASN A 270 -1.83 17.49 -19.88
CA ASN A 270 -1.46 16.08 -19.92
C ASN A 270 -1.30 15.45 -18.54
N VAL A 271 -1.67 14.18 -18.41
CA VAL A 271 -1.20 13.32 -17.33
C VAL A 271 -0.21 12.32 -17.90
N ARG A 272 0.98 12.31 -17.35
CA ARG A 272 2.02 11.36 -17.72
C ARG A 272 2.06 10.26 -16.66
N VAL A 273 1.92 9.00 -17.08
CA VAL A 273 2.06 7.85 -16.21
C VAL A 273 3.40 7.17 -16.51
N ILE A 274 4.25 7.14 -15.52
CA ILE A 274 5.63 6.67 -15.61
C ILE A 274 5.72 5.29 -14.94
N ASN A 275 6.33 4.32 -15.61
CA ASN A 275 6.78 3.07 -15.00
C ASN A 275 8.16 3.31 -14.36
N LEU A 276 8.23 3.28 -13.03
CA LEU A 276 9.46 3.56 -12.28
C LEU A 276 10.57 2.52 -12.49
N LEU A 277 10.21 1.32 -12.93
CA LEU A 277 11.13 0.21 -13.16
C LEU A 277 11.66 0.18 -14.60
N ASP A 278 11.02 0.89 -15.52
CA ASP A 278 11.43 0.91 -16.93
C ASP A 278 12.71 1.75 -17.09
N LYS A 279 13.77 1.11 -17.57
CA LYS A 279 15.06 1.78 -17.90
C LYS A 279 15.00 2.60 -19.19
N LYS A 280 14.02 2.34 -20.07
CA LYS A 280 13.89 3.00 -21.36
C LYS A 280 13.06 4.28 -21.35
N GLU A 281 12.61 4.73 -20.18
CA GLU A 281 11.77 5.93 -20.00
C GLU A 281 10.52 5.95 -20.90
N GLY A 282 9.86 4.83 -21.04
CA GLY A 282 8.58 4.71 -21.73
C GLY A 282 7.50 5.54 -21.02
N LEU A 283 7.24 6.73 -21.55
CA LEU A 283 6.26 7.65 -20.98
C LEU A 283 4.92 7.46 -21.68
N ASN A 284 3.97 6.87 -20.98
CA ASN A 284 2.58 6.84 -21.43
C ASN A 284 1.95 8.19 -21.12
N VAL A 285 1.72 8.99 -22.18
CA VAL A 285 1.07 10.29 -22.04
C VAL A 285 -0.43 10.11 -22.25
N LEU A 286 -1.19 10.51 -21.26
CA LEU A 286 -2.64 10.61 -21.33
C LEU A 286 -2.97 12.08 -21.63
N SER A 287 -3.61 12.33 -22.75
CA SER A 287 -4.05 13.68 -23.14
C SER A 287 -5.57 13.78 -23.04
N PRO A 288 -6.12 13.97 -21.84
CA PRO A 288 -7.55 14.26 -21.71
C PRO A 288 -7.82 15.68 -22.22
N ALA A 289 -9.07 15.96 -22.53
CA ALA A 289 -9.51 17.27 -23.02
C ALA A 289 -9.27 18.39 -22.00
N GLY A 290 -8.11 19.04 -22.05
CA GLY A 290 -7.72 20.29 -21.38
C GLY A 290 -8.14 20.61 -19.94
N GLY A 291 -7.39 21.46 -19.26
CA GLY A 291 -7.77 22.02 -17.95
C GLY A 291 -7.46 21.15 -16.74
N ILE A 292 -6.61 20.14 -16.85
CA ILE A 292 -6.16 19.33 -15.68
C ILE A 292 -5.25 20.17 -14.80
N SER A 293 -5.49 20.10 -13.47
CA SER A 293 -4.59 20.67 -12.48
C SER A 293 -4.17 19.68 -11.42
N GLN A 294 -4.91 18.58 -11.26
CA GLN A 294 -4.65 17.58 -10.24
C GLN A 294 -5.08 16.19 -10.71
N ALA A 295 -4.30 15.18 -10.36
CA ALA A 295 -4.63 13.78 -10.53
C ALA A 295 -4.18 13.00 -9.29
N VAL A 296 -4.98 12.02 -8.88
CA VAL A 296 -4.70 11.15 -7.74
C VAL A 296 -5.09 9.71 -8.08
N PHE A 297 -4.30 8.74 -7.61
CA PHE A 297 -4.67 7.34 -7.68
C PHE A 297 -5.58 6.94 -6.54
N VAL A 298 -6.61 6.19 -6.83
CA VAL A 298 -7.53 5.62 -5.84
C VAL A 298 -7.79 4.14 -6.15
N ASN A 299 -8.02 3.35 -5.11
CA ASN A 299 -8.50 1.98 -5.25
C ASN A 299 -10.00 1.93 -4.96
N SER A 300 -10.71 1.09 -5.70
CA SER A 300 -12.09 0.72 -5.37
C SER A 300 -12.11 -0.43 -4.35
N ALA A 301 -13.30 -0.74 -3.83
CA ALA A 301 -13.49 -1.82 -2.87
C ALA A 301 -13.16 -3.22 -3.44
N ASP A 302 -13.15 -3.38 -4.77
CA ASP A 302 -12.77 -4.61 -5.49
C ASP A 302 -11.31 -4.58 -5.99
N ASP A 303 -10.45 -3.82 -5.33
CA ASP A 303 -9.01 -3.67 -5.59
C ASP A 303 -8.66 -3.16 -7.01
N LYS A 304 -9.61 -2.58 -7.74
CA LYS A 304 -9.32 -1.92 -9.02
C LYS A 304 -8.73 -0.54 -8.78
N SER A 305 -7.70 -0.20 -9.52
CA SER A 305 -7.06 1.11 -9.46
C SER A 305 -7.60 2.05 -10.52
N PHE A 306 -7.88 3.29 -10.08
CA PHE A 306 -8.33 4.36 -10.95
C PHE A 306 -7.43 5.58 -10.77
N LEU A 307 -7.17 6.27 -11.88
CA LEU A 307 -6.63 7.61 -11.86
C LEU A 307 -7.82 8.59 -11.91
N VAL A 308 -8.00 9.36 -10.85
CA VAL A 308 -9.04 10.40 -10.76
C VAL A 308 -8.42 11.74 -11.04
N HIS A 309 -8.95 12.48 -12.00
CA HIS A 309 -8.44 13.80 -12.35
C HIS A 309 -9.57 14.77 -12.70
N ASN A 310 -9.31 16.05 -12.52
CA ASN A 310 -10.19 17.10 -13.01
C ASN A 310 -9.85 17.48 -14.46
N THR A 311 -10.89 17.88 -15.19
CA THR A 311 -10.76 18.57 -16.48
C THR A 311 -11.68 19.79 -16.49
N THR A 312 -11.68 20.57 -17.57
CA THR A 312 -12.62 21.68 -17.68
C THR A 312 -14.07 21.18 -17.60
N GLY A 313 -14.73 21.48 -16.49
CA GLY A 313 -16.14 21.11 -16.24
C GLY A 313 -16.40 19.65 -15.89
N ASN A 314 -15.38 18.83 -15.64
CA ASN A 314 -15.57 17.40 -15.35
C ASN A 314 -14.64 16.89 -14.25
N ILE A 315 -15.07 15.81 -13.57
CA ILE A 315 -14.20 14.86 -12.83
C ILE A 315 -14.23 13.55 -13.58
N THR A 316 -13.07 13.02 -13.91
CA THR A 316 -12.91 11.81 -14.71
C THR A 316 -12.22 10.71 -13.90
N TYR A 317 -12.78 9.52 -13.95
CA TYR A 317 -12.20 8.29 -13.42
C TYR A 317 -11.71 7.46 -14.60
N SER A 318 -10.45 7.11 -14.57
CA SER A 318 -9.82 6.32 -15.62
C SER A 318 -9.30 5.03 -15.04
N HIS A 319 -9.88 3.92 -15.48
CA HIS A 319 -9.45 2.60 -15.07
C HIS A 319 -8.05 2.30 -15.63
N MET A 320 -7.17 1.82 -14.76
CA MET A 320 -5.77 1.57 -15.10
C MET A 320 -5.51 0.09 -15.42
N ALA A 321 -6.46 -0.58 -16.10
CA ALA A 321 -6.40 -2.01 -16.45
C ALA A 321 -5.19 -2.41 -17.30
N VAL A 322 -4.56 -1.44 -17.94
CA VAL A 322 -3.39 -1.65 -18.81
C VAL A 322 -2.06 -1.59 -18.05
N LEU A 323 -2.10 -1.17 -16.78
CA LEU A 323 -0.91 -1.20 -15.94
C LEU A 323 -0.64 -2.65 -15.53
N SER A 324 0.50 -3.19 -15.94
CA SER A 324 0.91 -4.53 -15.52
C SER A 324 1.05 -4.59 -13.98
N PRO A 325 0.75 -5.72 -13.36
CA PRO A 325 1.01 -5.92 -11.94
C PRO A 325 2.48 -5.65 -11.59
N HIS A 326 2.75 -5.35 -10.36
CA HIS A 326 4.12 -5.23 -9.88
C HIS A 326 4.67 -6.62 -9.54
N TYR A 327 5.13 -7.35 -10.56
CA TYR A 327 5.60 -8.74 -10.42
C TYR A 327 6.80 -8.87 -9.48
N ARG A 328 7.74 -7.89 -9.49
CA ARG A 328 8.87 -7.85 -8.55
C ARG A 328 8.39 -7.83 -7.09
N LYS A 329 7.39 -7.01 -6.78
CA LYS A 329 6.80 -6.96 -5.43
C LYS A 329 6.16 -8.28 -5.06
N MET A 330 5.36 -8.86 -5.97
CA MET A 330 4.72 -10.16 -5.75
C MET A 330 5.76 -11.27 -5.55
N LEU A 331 6.81 -11.28 -6.38
CA LEU A 331 7.93 -12.22 -6.25
C LEU A 331 8.61 -12.06 -4.89
N THR A 332 8.96 -10.83 -4.48
CA THR A 332 9.66 -10.58 -3.20
C THR A 332 8.82 -11.02 -2.02
N GLU A 333 7.54 -10.63 -1.97
CA GLU A 333 6.63 -11.00 -0.88
C GLU A 333 6.45 -12.52 -0.73
N GLU A 334 6.44 -13.24 -1.85
CA GLU A 334 6.27 -14.68 -1.86
C GLU A 334 7.60 -15.40 -1.59
N LEU A 335 8.70 -14.88 -2.12
CA LEU A 335 10.04 -15.35 -1.84
C LEU A 335 10.39 -15.23 -0.36
N ASP A 336 10.05 -14.10 0.27
CA ASP A 336 10.24 -13.90 1.71
C ASP A 336 9.48 -14.95 2.54
N LYS A 337 8.25 -15.28 2.15
CA LYS A 337 7.49 -16.35 2.82
C LYS A 337 8.18 -17.71 2.68
N CYS A 338 8.57 -18.08 1.45
CA CYS A 338 9.24 -19.34 1.18
C CYS A 338 10.59 -19.42 1.89
N MET A 339 11.37 -18.35 1.86
CA MET A 339 12.66 -18.29 2.55
C MET A 339 12.51 -18.36 4.06
N ASN A 340 11.55 -17.64 4.65
CA ASN A 340 11.27 -17.70 6.08
C ASN A 340 10.85 -19.10 6.54
N GLU A 341 10.09 -19.84 5.73
CA GLU A 341 9.77 -21.25 6.02
C GLU A 341 11.00 -22.14 5.88
N TRP A 342 11.80 -21.98 4.85
CA TRP A 342 13.00 -22.78 4.62
C TRP A 342 14.08 -22.54 5.68
N LEU A 343 14.18 -21.32 6.21
CA LEU A 343 15.13 -20.96 7.26
C LEU A 343 14.77 -21.54 8.63
N LYS A 344 13.55 -22.06 8.83
CA LYS A 344 13.16 -22.75 10.07
C LYS A 344 13.75 -24.16 10.13
N GLN A 345 13.99 -24.63 11.35
CA GLN A 345 14.33 -26.03 11.56
C GLN A 345 13.13 -26.91 11.18
N MET A 346 13.36 -27.93 10.35
CA MET A 346 12.29 -28.83 9.91
C MET A 346 11.90 -29.82 11.01
N PRO A 347 10.64 -30.28 11.04
CA PRO A 347 10.21 -31.31 11.98
C PRO A 347 11.07 -32.58 11.87
N GLY A 348 11.75 -32.95 12.95
CA GLY A 348 12.63 -34.11 13.01
C GLY A 348 14.09 -33.87 12.53
N GLU A 349 14.42 -32.66 12.08
CA GLU A 349 15.79 -32.27 11.74
C GLU A 349 16.62 -32.09 13.01
N SER A 350 17.82 -32.65 13.05
CA SER A 350 18.76 -32.36 14.14
C SER A 350 19.32 -30.93 13.99
N PHE A 351 19.86 -30.37 15.06
CA PHE A 351 20.49 -29.06 14.98
C PHE A 351 21.73 -29.06 14.09
N GLU A 352 22.50 -30.15 14.09
CA GLU A 352 23.65 -30.34 13.22
C GLU A 352 23.25 -30.39 11.74
N ASP A 353 22.17 -31.10 11.39
CA ASP A 353 21.63 -31.13 10.03
C ASP A 353 21.09 -29.77 9.59
N TYR A 354 20.46 -29.06 10.51
CA TYR A 354 19.98 -27.68 10.27
C TYR A 354 21.14 -26.74 9.94
N GLU A 355 22.25 -26.74 10.71
CA GLU A 355 23.42 -25.91 10.44
C GLU A 355 24.08 -26.26 9.10
N LEU A 356 24.11 -27.55 8.73
CA LEU A 356 24.61 -27.98 7.42
C LEU A 356 23.71 -27.54 6.26
N ARG A 357 22.38 -27.50 6.46
CA ARG A 357 21.42 -27.11 5.45
C ARG A 357 21.37 -25.60 5.28
N VAL A 358 21.36 -24.83 6.37
CA VAL A 358 21.20 -23.37 6.38
C VAL A 358 22.58 -22.71 6.43
N THR A 359 23.28 -22.73 5.32
CA THR A 359 24.53 -21.98 5.07
C THR A 359 24.25 -20.82 4.12
N ASP A 360 25.15 -19.85 4.03
CA ASP A 360 25.01 -18.72 3.10
C ASP A 360 24.99 -19.16 1.63
N GLU A 361 25.76 -20.20 1.28
CA GLU A 361 25.75 -20.75 -0.07
C GLU A 361 24.41 -21.43 -0.38
N ASN A 362 23.93 -22.30 0.51
CA ASN A 362 22.66 -23.00 0.33
C ASN A 362 21.48 -22.01 0.35
N ARG A 363 21.56 -20.94 1.16
CA ARG A 363 20.58 -19.87 1.19
C ARG A 363 20.46 -19.15 -0.15
N LYS A 364 21.57 -18.81 -0.78
CA LYS A 364 21.60 -18.17 -2.11
C LYS A 364 21.04 -19.10 -3.19
N GLU A 365 21.43 -20.38 -3.16
CA GLU A 365 20.93 -21.36 -4.12
C GLU A 365 19.44 -21.61 -3.93
N GLN A 366 18.97 -21.74 -2.69
CA GLN A 366 17.54 -21.95 -2.41
C GLN A 366 16.70 -20.75 -2.83
N MET A 367 17.20 -19.53 -2.60
CA MET A 367 16.56 -18.31 -3.07
C MET A 367 16.43 -18.29 -4.59
N ARG A 368 17.48 -18.71 -5.32
CA ARG A 368 17.46 -18.82 -6.79
C ARG A 368 16.42 -19.84 -7.27
N LEU A 369 16.31 -20.98 -6.59
CA LEU A 369 15.31 -21.99 -6.93
C LEU A 369 13.88 -21.51 -6.70
N PHE A 370 13.62 -20.86 -5.56
CA PHE A 370 12.31 -20.27 -5.27
C PHE A 370 11.98 -19.13 -6.24
N GLU A 371 12.95 -18.28 -6.57
CA GLU A 371 12.76 -17.21 -7.56
C GLU A 371 12.28 -17.78 -8.91
N GLN A 372 12.91 -18.84 -9.40
CA GLN A 372 12.55 -19.50 -10.65
C GLN A 372 11.16 -20.15 -10.58
N GLU A 373 10.83 -20.81 -9.48
CA GLU A 373 9.53 -21.45 -9.26
C GLU A 373 8.40 -20.42 -9.20
N ILE A 374 8.58 -19.39 -8.39
CA ILE A 374 7.57 -18.33 -8.20
C ILE A 374 7.38 -17.55 -9.50
N SER A 375 8.47 -17.15 -10.17
CA SER A 375 8.40 -16.43 -11.44
C SER A 375 7.69 -17.24 -12.52
N THR A 376 7.96 -18.56 -12.60
CA THR A 376 7.28 -19.46 -13.54
C THR A 376 5.77 -19.51 -13.26
N ARG A 377 5.38 -19.62 -11.99
CA ARG A 377 3.97 -19.64 -11.60
C ARG A 377 3.29 -18.28 -11.86
N LEU A 378 3.97 -17.17 -11.58
CA LEU A 378 3.45 -15.82 -11.87
C LEU A 378 3.28 -15.57 -13.37
N ALA A 379 4.08 -16.23 -14.22
CA ALA A 379 3.98 -16.15 -15.67
C ALA A 379 2.78 -16.93 -16.24
N GLU A 380 2.26 -17.91 -15.50
CA GLU A 380 1.10 -18.71 -15.94
C GLU A 380 -0.12 -17.80 -16.20
N GLY A 381 -0.67 -17.88 -17.42
CA GLY A 381 -1.80 -17.05 -17.85
C GLY A 381 -1.48 -15.58 -18.13
N GLN A 382 -0.21 -15.14 -17.94
CA GLN A 382 0.26 -13.78 -18.26
C GLN A 382 1.11 -13.76 -19.52
N VAL A 383 1.81 -14.86 -19.81
CA VAL A 383 2.68 -15.00 -20.96
C VAL A 383 2.00 -15.86 -22.02
N GLU A 384 1.78 -15.29 -23.21
CA GLU A 384 1.31 -16.00 -24.39
C GLU A 384 2.49 -16.30 -25.31
N MET A 385 2.69 -17.59 -25.62
CA MET A 385 3.74 -18.07 -26.53
C MET A 385 3.27 -18.13 -28.00
N SER A 386 2.10 -17.55 -28.31
CA SER A 386 1.51 -17.57 -29.66
C SER A 386 2.17 -16.58 -30.64
N ASP A 387 2.73 -15.48 -30.11
CA ASP A 387 3.32 -14.40 -30.93
C ASP A 387 4.85 -14.53 -30.98
N VAL A 388 5.32 -15.61 -31.60
CA VAL A 388 6.74 -15.86 -31.82
C VAL A 388 7.12 -15.53 -33.25
N SER A 389 8.23 -14.84 -33.43
CA SER A 389 8.84 -14.60 -34.76
C SER A 389 10.30 -14.98 -34.75
N LEU A 390 10.78 -15.42 -35.90
CA LEU A 390 12.17 -15.83 -36.05
C LEU A 390 13.01 -14.71 -36.64
N GLY A 391 14.12 -14.44 -35.99
CA GLY A 391 15.11 -13.48 -36.42
C GLY A 391 16.19 -14.11 -37.33
N LYS A 392 17.37 -13.48 -37.34
CA LYS A 392 18.47 -13.97 -38.15
C LYS A 392 19.14 -15.19 -37.55
N TYR A 393 19.52 -16.13 -38.40
CA TYR A 393 20.43 -17.20 -38.05
C TYR A 393 21.87 -16.77 -38.26
N ASN A 394 22.73 -17.01 -37.28
CA ASN A 394 24.17 -16.81 -37.38
C ASN A 394 24.90 -18.17 -37.57
N PRO A 395 25.43 -18.46 -38.78
CA PRO A 395 26.06 -19.75 -39.04
C PRO A 395 27.43 -19.91 -38.34
N GLU A 396 28.07 -18.80 -37.89
CA GLU A 396 29.38 -18.88 -37.24
C GLU A 396 29.29 -19.53 -35.84
N ASN A 397 28.19 -19.31 -35.14
CA ASN A 397 27.94 -19.84 -33.80
C ASN A 397 26.70 -20.74 -33.70
N ASN A 398 26.08 -21.06 -34.84
CA ASN A 398 24.84 -21.85 -34.95
C ASN A 398 23.66 -21.29 -34.14
N MET A 399 23.55 -19.96 -33.99
CA MET A 399 22.53 -19.32 -33.21
C MET A 399 21.37 -18.81 -34.07
N LEU A 400 20.16 -19.25 -33.75
CA LEU A 400 18.91 -18.74 -34.25
C LEU A 400 18.29 -17.78 -33.23
N THR A 401 17.97 -16.57 -33.65
CA THR A 401 17.25 -15.61 -32.80
C THR A 401 15.76 -15.94 -32.80
N VAL A 402 15.17 -16.06 -31.63
CA VAL A 402 13.73 -16.23 -31.43
C VAL A 402 13.20 -15.00 -30.71
N ASN A 403 12.29 -14.27 -31.34
CA ASN A 403 11.73 -13.05 -30.81
C ASN A 403 10.32 -13.32 -30.26
N PHE A 404 10.04 -12.71 -29.12
CA PHE A 404 8.73 -12.71 -28.47
C PHE A 404 8.19 -11.28 -28.45
N ASN A 405 6.87 -11.13 -28.50
CA ASN A 405 6.24 -9.82 -28.51
C ASN A 405 6.40 -9.09 -27.17
N ASN A 406 6.24 -9.85 -26.06
CA ASN A 406 6.21 -9.30 -24.70
C ASN A 406 7.37 -9.74 -23.80
N MET A 407 8.39 -10.37 -24.36
CA MET A 407 9.56 -10.86 -23.62
C MET A 407 10.85 -10.59 -24.40
N PRO A 408 12.00 -10.57 -23.73
CA PRO A 408 13.30 -10.53 -24.40
C PRO A 408 13.49 -11.69 -25.37
N SER A 409 14.14 -11.43 -26.49
CA SER A 409 14.51 -12.45 -27.47
C SER A 409 15.51 -13.44 -26.89
N ILE A 410 15.44 -14.69 -27.30
CA ILE A 410 16.39 -15.73 -26.94
C ILE A 410 17.25 -16.16 -28.15
N PHE A 411 18.38 -16.80 -27.87
CA PHE A 411 19.28 -17.37 -28.85
C PHE A 411 19.28 -18.88 -28.72
N LEU A 412 18.68 -19.57 -29.69
CA LEU A 412 18.62 -21.03 -29.72
C LEU A 412 19.78 -21.58 -30.56
N THR A 413 20.54 -22.51 -30.01
CA THR A 413 21.61 -23.19 -30.76
C THR A 413 21.02 -24.30 -31.62
N VAL A 414 21.05 -24.09 -32.95
CA VAL A 414 20.51 -25.02 -33.95
C VAL A 414 21.61 -25.32 -34.98
N PRO A 415 21.96 -26.56 -35.27
CA PRO A 415 22.94 -26.90 -36.28
C PRO A 415 22.55 -26.40 -37.67
N SER A 416 23.52 -25.91 -38.45
CA SER A 416 23.29 -25.30 -39.76
C SER A 416 22.57 -26.18 -40.77
N ASN A 417 22.76 -27.51 -40.68
CA ASN A 417 22.07 -28.49 -41.52
C ASN A 417 20.61 -28.75 -41.11
N GLU A 418 20.16 -28.23 -39.94
CA GLU A 418 18.81 -28.44 -39.41
C GLU A 418 18.02 -27.11 -39.25
N VAL A 419 18.70 -25.96 -39.45
CA VAL A 419 18.08 -24.65 -39.23
C VAL A 419 16.84 -24.42 -40.11
N ASN A 420 16.81 -24.98 -41.31
CA ASN A 420 15.64 -24.83 -42.21
C ASN A 420 14.36 -25.41 -41.62
N ASP A 421 14.47 -26.47 -40.81
CA ASP A 421 13.33 -27.08 -40.13
C ASP A 421 12.77 -26.13 -39.04
N PHE A 422 13.62 -25.22 -38.49
CA PHE A 422 13.27 -24.28 -37.43
C PHE A 422 12.99 -22.85 -37.94
N MET A 423 12.91 -22.64 -39.26
CA MET A 423 12.63 -21.28 -39.80
C MET A 423 11.14 -20.96 -39.94
N ASP A 424 10.26 -21.80 -39.44
CA ASP A 424 8.82 -21.58 -39.36
C ASP A 424 8.39 -21.57 -37.89
N ALA A 425 8.01 -20.39 -37.39
CA ALA A 425 7.64 -20.19 -35.98
C ALA A 425 6.36 -20.97 -35.61
N ASP A 426 5.42 -21.15 -36.54
CA ASP A 426 4.16 -21.85 -36.29
C ASP A 426 4.36 -23.34 -35.98
N ASN A 427 5.51 -23.87 -36.33
CA ASN A 427 5.89 -25.28 -36.05
C ASN A 427 6.66 -25.46 -34.75
N LEU A 428 6.88 -24.40 -33.96
CA LEU A 428 7.63 -24.46 -32.72
C LEU A 428 6.72 -24.52 -31.50
N GLU A 429 6.96 -25.50 -30.65
CA GLU A 429 6.37 -25.62 -29.32
C GLU A 429 7.44 -25.42 -28.25
N PHE A 430 7.14 -24.60 -27.26
CA PHE A 430 8.00 -24.37 -26.09
C PHE A 430 7.49 -25.23 -24.92
N ARG A 431 8.13 -26.40 -24.75
CA ARG A 431 7.77 -27.37 -23.70
C ARG A 431 8.61 -27.13 -22.45
N ASN A 432 8.05 -27.46 -21.29
CA ASN A 432 8.70 -27.32 -19.99
C ASN A 432 9.25 -25.92 -19.74
N ALA A 433 8.59 -24.89 -20.27
CA ALA A 433 9.03 -23.52 -20.16
C ALA A 433 9.10 -23.07 -18.70
N LYS A 434 10.24 -22.45 -18.35
CA LYS A 434 10.44 -21.76 -17.08
C LYS A 434 10.73 -20.30 -17.34
N TYR A 435 10.20 -19.47 -16.45
CA TYR A 435 10.29 -18.03 -16.59
C TYR A 435 11.02 -17.41 -15.40
N GLY A 436 11.69 -16.31 -15.65
CA GLY A 436 12.22 -15.40 -14.66
C GLY A 436 11.68 -14.01 -14.88
N LEU A 437 12.04 -13.09 -14.00
CA LEU A 437 11.78 -11.65 -14.16
C LEU A 437 13.06 -10.94 -14.62
N THR A 438 12.88 -9.85 -15.37
CA THR A 438 13.95 -8.89 -15.68
C THR A 438 13.96 -7.78 -14.62
N GLU A 439 15.03 -6.96 -14.64
CA GLU A 439 15.09 -5.75 -13.79
C GLU A 439 14.01 -4.71 -14.11
N ASP A 440 13.42 -4.75 -15.31
CA ASP A 440 12.33 -3.87 -15.73
C ASP A 440 10.93 -4.44 -15.38
N ASP A 441 10.87 -5.48 -14.54
CA ASP A 441 9.62 -6.14 -14.08
C ASP A 441 8.80 -6.78 -15.21
N ASN A 442 9.49 -7.31 -16.21
CA ASN A 442 8.90 -8.09 -17.30
C ASN A 442 9.32 -9.57 -17.18
N PHE A 443 8.50 -10.48 -17.70
CA PHE A 443 8.91 -11.88 -17.78
C PHE A 443 9.99 -12.08 -18.84
N GLU A 444 10.86 -13.06 -18.62
CA GLU A 444 11.79 -13.59 -19.60
C GLU A 444 11.79 -15.12 -19.57
N LEU A 445 11.98 -15.74 -20.72
CA LEU A 445 12.15 -17.19 -20.81
C LEU A 445 13.56 -17.55 -20.31
N ILE A 446 13.67 -18.44 -19.31
CA ILE A 446 14.96 -18.90 -18.77
C ILE A 446 15.27 -20.36 -19.09
N TYR A 447 14.24 -21.15 -19.42
CA TYR A 447 14.40 -22.53 -19.89
C TYR A 447 13.23 -22.90 -20.80
N ALA A 448 13.49 -23.64 -21.87
CA ALA A 448 12.50 -24.36 -22.63
C ALA A 448 13.10 -25.45 -23.50
N ASP A 449 12.35 -26.53 -23.71
CA ASP A 449 12.57 -27.49 -24.77
C ASP A 449 11.84 -27.00 -26.01
N VAL A 450 12.56 -26.39 -26.96
CA VAL A 450 11.98 -25.90 -28.20
C VAL A 450 11.85 -27.04 -29.20
N TYR A 451 10.62 -27.51 -29.36
CA TYR A 451 10.29 -28.69 -30.17
C TYR A 451 9.67 -28.27 -31.50
N ASN A 452 10.20 -28.82 -32.61
CA ASN A 452 9.59 -28.63 -33.91
C ASN A 452 8.62 -29.78 -34.22
N THR A 453 7.35 -29.43 -34.41
CA THR A 453 6.24 -30.39 -34.60
C THR A 453 6.32 -31.15 -35.91
N VAL A 454 7.00 -30.60 -36.92
CA VAL A 454 7.12 -31.22 -38.27
C VAL A 454 8.31 -32.16 -38.34
N SER A 455 9.49 -31.71 -37.89
CA SER A 455 10.73 -32.53 -37.94
C SER A 455 10.87 -33.48 -36.74
N GLY A 456 10.12 -33.27 -35.67
CA GLY A 456 10.25 -34.03 -34.43
C GLY A 456 11.52 -33.80 -33.65
N LYS A 457 12.29 -32.76 -34.01
CA LYS A 457 13.54 -32.41 -33.33
C LYS A 457 13.30 -31.39 -32.23
N SER A 458 14.17 -31.43 -31.22
CA SER A 458 14.09 -30.53 -30.07
C SER A 458 15.47 -29.99 -29.73
N TYR A 459 15.52 -28.71 -29.38
CA TYR A 459 16.71 -28.03 -28.87
C TYR A 459 16.40 -27.34 -27.55
N VAL A 460 17.32 -27.47 -26.59
CA VAL A 460 17.14 -26.92 -25.27
C VAL A 460 17.69 -25.48 -25.25
N TYR A 461 16.85 -24.53 -24.87
CA TYR A 461 17.28 -23.23 -24.39
C TYR A 461 17.45 -23.31 -22.87
N ASN A 462 18.65 -22.95 -22.37
CA ASN A 462 18.96 -23.02 -20.95
C ASN A 462 19.75 -21.79 -20.49
N ASN A 463 19.11 -20.94 -19.70
CA ASN A 463 19.68 -19.78 -19.04
C ASN A 463 19.38 -19.80 -17.51
N LEU A 464 19.26 -21.01 -16.94
CA LEU A 464 18.95 -21.17 -15.50
C LEU A 464 20.05 -20.59 -14.59
N ASN A 465 21.29 -20.51 -15.09
CA ASN A 465 22.44 -19.95 -14.37
C ASN A 465 22.68 -18.46 -14.67
N ARG A 466 21.65 -17.74 -15.07
CA ARG A 466 21.72 -16.28 -15.26
C ARG A 466 22.13 -15.57 -13.96
N ALA A 467 22.65 -14.36 -14.08
CA ALA A 467 22.95 -13.55 -12.91
C ALA A 467 21.65 -13.33 -12.09
N PRO A 468 21.75 -13.40 -10.76
CA PRO A 468 20.62 -13.07 -9.91
C PRO A 468 20.20 -11.61 -10.12
N LEU A 469 18.92 -11.33 -9.88
CA LEU A 469 18.38 -9.97 -9.95
C LEU A 469 19.03 -9.09 -8.88
N GLU A 470 19.46 -7.88 -9.26
CA GLU A 470 20.14 -6.95 -8.35
C GLU A 470 19.29 -6.65 -7.11
N PHE A 471 17.97 -6.46 -7.29
CA PHE A 471 17.07 -6.17 -6.18
C PHE A 471 16.88 -7.31 -5.18
N LEU A 472 17.20 -8.56 -5.55
CA LEU A 472 17.17 -9.71 -4.66
C LEU A 472 18.50 -9.91 -3.92
N THR A 473 19.60 -9.41 -4.49
CA THR A 473 20.96 -9.63 -3.97
C THR A 473 21.53 -8.43 -3.22
N ALA A 474 20.77 -7.32 -3.11
CA ALA A 474 21.19 -6.17 -2.33
C ALA A 474 21.45 -6.58 -0.88
N ASP A 475 22.65 -6.31 -0.36
CA ASP A 475 23.09 -6.72 0.99
C ASP A 475 22.14 -6.25 2.10
N ASP A 476 21.39 -5.17 1.87
CA ASP A 476 20.41 -4.64 2.81
C ASP A 476 19.17 -5.54 2.99
N ASN A 477 18.92 -6.49 2.09
CA ASN A 477 17.78 -7.40 2.15
C ASN A 477 18.08 -8.69 2.92
N PHE A 478 19.34 -8.93 3.30
CA PHE A 478 19.73 -10.15 4.01
C PHE A 478 19.98 -9.91 5.49
N VAL A 479 19.05 -10.39 6.32
CA VAL A 479 19.31 -10.51 7.76
C VAL A 479 20.49 -11.48 7.95
N PRO A 480 21.55 -11.11 8.71
CA PRO A 480 22.67 -12.00 8.98
C PRO A 480 22.22 -13.35 9.51
N LEU A 481 22.83 -14.42 9.01
CA LEU A 481 22.44 -15.80 9.35
C LEU A 481 22.47 -16.06 10.86
N GLU A 482 23.44 -15.49 11.57
CA GLU A 482 23.54 -15.55 13.03
C GLU A 482 22.28 -15.01 13.74
N LEU A 483 21.71 -13.90 13.24
CA LEU A 483 20.47 -13.32 13.79
C LEU A 483 19.25 -14.19 13.47
N VAL A 484 19.23 -14.83 12.29
CA VAL A 484 18.16 -15.77 11.92
C VAL A 484 18.21 -17.01 12.81
N GLN A 485 19.39 -17.56 13.06
CA GLN A 485 19.58 -18.70 13.95
C GLN A 485 19.20 -18.35 15.40
N GLN A 486 19.62 -17.19 15.89
CA GLN A 486 19.22 -16.71 17.21
C GLN A 486 17.71 -16.53 17.31
N SER A 487 17.07 -15.94 16.31
CA SER A 487 15.61 -15.75 16.24
C SER A 487 14.88 -17.10 16.29
N ASN A 488 15.35 -18.10 15.52
CA ASN A 488 14.74 -19.44 15.54
C ASN A 488 14.87 -20.13 16.90
N MET A 489 16.01 -19.99 17.57
CA MET A 489 16.21 -20.53 18.93
C MET A 489 15.27 -19.86 19.94
N GLU A 490 15.12 -18.55 19.87
CA GLU A 490 14.21 -17.79 20.73
C GLU A 490 12.74 -18.15 20.46
N GLU A 491 12.36 -18.37 19.19
CA GLU A 491 11.00 -18.83 18.83
C GLU A 491 10.72 -20.23 19.41
N MET A 492 11.68 -21.16 19.38
CA MET A 492 11.54 -22.47 20.02
C MET A 492 11.37 -22.35 21.52
N GLN A 493 12.08 -21.44 22.18
CA GLN A 493 11.91 -21.17 23.61
C GLN A 493 10.53 -20.62 23.90
N LEU A 494 10.03 -19.64 23.09
CA LEU A 494 8.67 -19.09 23.18
C LEU A 494 7.60 -20.18 23.04
N GLN A 495 7.75 -21.13 22.13
CA GLN A 495 6.81 -22.24 21.95
C GLN A 495 6.77 -23.16 23.18
N LYS A 496 7.93 -23.46 23.80
CA LYS A 496 8.00 -24.23 25.04
C LYS A 496 7.32 -23.49 26.20
N ILE A 497 7.59 -22.20 26.33
CA ILE A 497 6.97 -21.33 27.33
C ILE A 497 5.45 -21.32 27.14
N LYS A 498 4.97 -21.15 25.92
CA LYS A 498 3.54 -21.21 25.58
C LYS A 498 2.90 -22.51 26.03
N GLN A 499 3.50 -23.66 25.75
CA GLN A 499 2.97 -24.97 26.18
C GLN A 499 2.89 -25.07 27.69
N SER A 500 3.96 -24.67 28.40
CA SER A 500 3.99 -24.66 29.86
C SER A 500 2.91 -23.78 30.47
N VAL A 501 2.69 -22.57 29.96
CA VAL A 501 1.64 -21.64 30.42
C VAL A 501 0.25 -22.22 30.18
N MET A 502 0.00 -22.82 29.00
CA MET A 502 -1.29 -23.44 28.71
C MET A 502 -1.59 -24.66 29.58
N GLU A 503 -0.60 -25.48 29.87
CA GLU A 503 -0.75 -26.63 30.80
C GLU A 503 -1.01 -26.17 32.23
N SER A 504 -0.28 -25.15 32.68
CA SER A 504 -0.49 -24.57 34.02
C SER A 504 -1.88 -23.97 34.16
N ALA A 505 -2.34 -23.22 33.14
CA ALA A 505 -3.67 -22.63 33.12
C ALA A 505 -4.80 -23.68 33.18
N LYS A 506 -4.64 -24.82 32.50
CA LYS A 506 -5.59 -25.95 32.57
C LYS A 506 -5.60 -26.58 33.97
N ASN A 507 -4.42 -26.79 34.56
CA ASN A 507 -4.28 -27.41 35.90
C ASN A 507 -4.87 -26.54 37.00
N GLU A 508 -4.88 -25.22 36.83
CA GLU A 508 -5.43 -24.26 37.80
C GLU A 508 -6.92 -23.95 37.57
N ASN A 509 -7.59 -24.64 36.63
CA ASN A 509 -8.97 -24.36 36.20
C ASN A 509 -9.20 -22.89 35.74
N VAL A 510 -8.20 -22.26 35.15
CA VAL A 510 -8.30 -20.90 34.62
C VAL A 510 -9.08 -20.90 33.30
N ILE A 511 -9.11 -22.02 32.61
CA ILE A 511 -9.83 -22.24 31.35
C ILE A 511 -10.98 -23.20 31.63
N SER A 512 -12.19 -22.89 31.19
CA SER A 512 -13.31 -23.82 31.26
C SER A 512 -13.15 -24.97 30.25
N ASP A 513 -13.79 -26.09 30.51
CA ASP A 513 -13.78 -27.24 29.60
C ASP A 513 -14.42 -26.93 28.22
N HIS A 514 -15.12 -25.80 28.10
CA HIS A 514 -15.84 -25.38 26.91
C HIS A 514 -15.16 -24.25 26.15
N THR A 515 -14.04 -23.75 26.66
CA THR A 515 -13.26 -22.66 26.04
C THR A 515 -11.87 -23.16 25.68
N SER A 516 -11.47 -22.99 24.41
CA SER A 516 -10.09 -23.17 23.96
C SER A 516 -9.43 -21.83 23.78
N ILE A 517 -8.21 -21.69 24.30
CA ILE A 517 -7.38 -20.48 24.10
C ILE A 517 -6.24 -20.82 23.16
N ASN A 518 -6.12 -20.03 22.11
CA ASN A 518 -5.08 -20.15 21.12
C ASN A 518 -4.03 -19.05 21.38
N VAL A 519 -2.79 -19.47 21.59
CA VAL A 519 -1.65 -18.56 21.70
C VAL A 519 -0.67 -18.91 20.61
N SER A 520 -0.35 -17.95 19.75
CA SER A 520 0.72 -18.07 18.78
C SER A 520 1.79 -17.01 19.06
N SER A 521 3.02 -17.33 18.75
CA SER A 521 4.14 -16.40 18.85
C SER A 521 5.07 -16.59 17.67
N LYS A 522 5.63 -15.50 17.22
CA LYS A 522 6.67 -15.51 16.17
C LYS A 522 7.64 -14.36 16.39
N ILE A 523 8.87 -14.56 15.93
CA ILE A 523 9.89 -13.53 15.90
C ILE A 523 10.15 -13.17 14.45
N VAL A 524 10.14 -11.88 14.15
CA VAL A 524 10.33 -11.37 12.79
C VAL A 524 11.40 -10.30 12.82
N ALA A 525 12.52 -10.57 12.14
CA ALA A 525 13.52 -9.55 11.86
C ALA A 525 12.95 -8.56 10.84
N ASP A 526 13.15 -7.28 11.06
CA ASP A 526 12.62 -6.19 10.24
C ASP A 526 13.62 -5.02 10.23
N VAL A 527 13.31 -4.01 9.47
CA VAL A 527 14.07 -2.76 9.41
C VAL A 527 13.12 -1.61 9.72
N ASP A 528 13.48 -0.77 10.68
CA ASP A 528 12.66 0.41 11.00
C ASP A 528 12.78 1.50 9.89
N ALA A 529 12.01 2.56 10.03
CA ALA A 529 12.01 3.64 9.06
C ALA A 529 13.34 4.42 8.97
N ASP A 530 14.19 4.31 9.98
CA ASP A 530 15.51 4.92 10.01
C ASP A 530 16.60 3.99 9.46
N GLY A 531 16.20 2.79 8.96
CA GLY A 531 17.10 1.77 8.42
C GLY A 531 17.81 0.94 9.49
N ASN A 532 17.40 1.05 10.75
CA ASN A 532 17.97 0.22 11.81
C ASN A 532 17.35 -1.16 11.78
N LYS A 533 18.15 -2.17 12.00
CA LYS A 533 17.66 -3.53 12.15
C LYS A 533 16.89 -3.65 13.46
N ILE A 534 15.70 -4.21 13.40
CA ILE A 534 14.84 -4.44 14.56
C ILE A 534 14.38 -5.89 14.62
N MET A 535 14.06 -6.34 15.81
CA MET A 535 13.45 -7.64 16.06
C MET A 535 12.05 -7.43 16.63
N ASN A 536 11.05 -7.96 15.94
CA ASN A 536 9.66 -7.93 16.36
C ASN A 536 9.28 -9.26 17.02
N TYR A 537 8.98 -9.24 18.30
CA TYR A 537 8.43 -10.39 19.05
C TYR A 537 6.90 -10.27 19.07
N VAL A 538 6.23 -11.07 18.25
CA VAL A 538 4.78 -11.01 18.08
C VAL A 538 4.13 -12.12 18.91
N VAL A 539 3.21 -11.75 19.77
CA VAL A 539 2.37 -12.67 20.56
C VAL A 539 0.91 -12.40 20.23
N ASP A 540 0.24 -13.39 19.65
CA ASP A 540 -1.18 -13.35 19.32
C ASP A 540 -1.95 -14.29 20.24
N VAL A 541 -3.03 -13.79 20.84
CA VAL A 541 -3.87 -14.55 21.80
C VAL A 541 -5.34 -14.38 21.43
N SER A 542 -5.99 -15.51 21.19
CA SER A 542 -7.42 -15.57 20.89
C SER A 542 -8.09 -16.71 21.66
N TYR A 543 -9.41 -16.76 21.65
CA TYR A 543 -10.15 -17.87 22.22
C TYR A 543 -11.34 -18.27 21.36
N GLU A 544 -11.78 -19.52 21.53
CA GLU A 544 -12.98 -20.07 20.93
C GLU A 544 -13.84 -20.73 21.99
N VAL A 545 -15.16 -20.54 21.93
CA VAL A 545 -16.14 -21.15 22.83
C VAL A 545 -16.94 -22.18 22.06
N GLN A 546 -17.14 -23.36 22.62
CA GLN A 546 -17.94 -24.42 21.99
C GLN A 546 -19.40 -23.97 21.78
N MET A 547 -19.95 -24.31 20.64
CA MET A 547 -21.32 -23.98 20.30
C MET A 547 -22.30 -24.58 21.30
N GLY A 548 -23.21 -23.77 21.83
CA GLY A 548 -24.17 -24.16 22.88
C GLY A 548 -23.79 -23.74 24.30
N PHE A 549 -22.53 -23.40 24.56
CA PHE A 549 -22.04 -22.90 25.84
C PHE A 549 -21.72 -21.39 25.80
N SER A 550 -21.80 -20.78 24.66
CA SER A 550 -21.48 -19.37 24.44
C SER A 550 -22.26 -18.38 25.30
N ILE A 551 -23.46 -18.76 25.81
CA ILE A 551 -24.28 -17.87 26.65
C ILE A 551 -23.65 -17.68 28.04
N GLU A 552 -22.94 -18.68 28.55
CA GLU A 552 -22.32 -18.65 29.86
C GLU A 552 -20.86 -18.17 29.83
N GLU A 553 -20.15 -18.45 28.73
CA GLU A 553 -18.72 -18.22 28.61
C GLU A 553 -18.41 -16.91 27.85
N ASP A 554 -19.27 -16.54 26.91
CA ASP A 554 -19.04 -15.43 26.00
C ASP A 554 -19.78 -14.14 26.42
N PHE A 555 -19.57 -13.05 25.70
CA PHE A 555 -20.35 -11.84 25.96
C PHE A 555 -21.83 -12.06 25.67
N GLY A 556 -22.68 -11.85 26.65
CA GLY A 556 -24.13 -11.85 26.45
C GLY A 556 -24.58 -10.75 25.45
N PRO A 557 -25.80 -10.82 24.91
CA PRO A 557 -26.34 -9.79 24.03
C PRO A 557 -26.26 -8.41 24.66
N GLY A 558 -25.62 -7.46 23.98
CA GLY A 558 -25.44 -6.09 24.45
C GLY A 558 -24.40 -5.89 25.55
N ARG A 559 -23.67 -6.94 25.94
CA ARG A 559 -22.60 -6.89 26.95
C ARG A 559 -21.26 -6.55 26.28
N PHE A 560 -20.41 -5.81 27.01
CA PHE A 560 -19.13 -5.34 26.46
C PHE A 560 -17.99 -5.27 27.50
N LYS A 561 -18.30 -5.29 28.81
CA LYS A 561 -17.26 -5.28 29.85
C LYS A 561 -16.59 -6.66 29.88
N VAL A 562 -15.25 -6.69 29.87
CA VAL A 562 -14.50 -7.96 29.80
C VAL A 562 -14.85 -8.92 30.96
N GLU A 563 -15.22 -8.36 32.08
CA GLU A 563 -15.67 -9.12 33.27
C GLU A 563 -17.03 -9.83 33.05
N GLU A 564 -17.74 -9.49 32.00
CA GLU A 564 -19.03 -10.10 31.63
C GLU A 564 -18.86 -11.31 30.70
N SER A 565 -17.62 -11.70 30.35
CA SER A 565 -17.29 -12.89 29.57
C SER A 565 -16.26 -13.75 30.32
N GLY A 566 -16.64 -14.96 30.66
CA GLY A 566 -15.75 -15.92 31.30
C GLY A 566 -14.53 -16.26 30.45
N ALA A 567 -14.75 -16.46 29.15
CA ALA A 567 -13.69 -16.76 28.17
C ALA A 567 -12.71 -15.60 28.01
N ALA A 568 -13.23 -14.36 27.86
CA ALA A 568 -12.38 -13.17 27.77
C ALA A 568 -11.54 -12.99 29.05
N MET A 569 -12.12 -13.16 30.22
CA MET A 569 -11.38 -13.06 31.47
C MET A 569 -10.35 -14.17 31.64
N SER A 570 -10.66 -15.40 31.19
CA SER A 570 -9.72 -16.52 31.23
C SER A 570 -8.51 -16.22 30.32
N MET A 571 -8.74 -15.74 29.10
CA MET A 571 -7.69 -15.32 28.20
C MET A 571 -6.81 -14.22 28.81
N LEU A 572 -7.43 -13.19 29.39
CA LEU A 572 -6.69 -12.05 29.97
C LEU A 572 -5.91 -12.47 31.24
N ARG A 573 -6.39 -13.42 32.02
CA ARG A 573 -5.65 -13.99 33.16
C ARG A 573 -4.43 -14.80 32.71
N ILE A 574 -4.57 -15.60 31.66
CA ILE A 574 -3.45 -16.34 31.05
C ILE A 574 -2.39 -15.38 30.53
N ILE A 575 -2.81 -14.33 29.82
CA ILE A 575 -1.90 -13.30 29.35
C ILE A 575 -1.18 -12.64 30.53
N LYS A 576 -1.91 -12.28 31.59
CA LYS A 576 -1.31 -11.71 32.78
C LYS A 576 -0.27 -12.66 33.40
N GLN A 577 -0.61 -13.92 33.62
CA GLN A 577 0.31 -14.91 34.17
C GLN A 577 1.55 -15.08 33.27
N ALA A 578 1.35 -15.17 31.97
CA ALA A 578 2.43 -15.29 31.01
C ALA A 578 3.42 -14.11 31.08
N PHE A 579 2.89 -12.88 31.10
CA PHE A 579 3.74 -11.67 31.13
C PHE A 579 4.31 -11.32 32.50
N GLU A 580 3.73 -11.84 33.58
CA GLU A 580 4.33 -11.74 34.92
C GLU A 580 5.28 -12.90 35.22
N GLY A 581 5.24 -13.98 34.43
CA GLY A 581 6.09 -15.17 34.50
C GLY A 581 7.06 -15.31 33.34
N ASP A 582 6.74 -16.25 32.46
CA ASP A 582 7.64 -16.74 31.41
C ASP A 582 7.96 -15.69 30.33
N PHE A 583 7.02 -14.76 30.05
CA PHE A 583 7.24 -13.66 29.11
C PHE A 583 7.76 -12.36 29.75
N ALA A 584 8.01 -12.35 31.08
CA ALA A 584 8.48 -11.13 31.77
C ALA A 584 9.78 -10.56 31.17
N GLN A 585 10.62 -11.41 30.59
CA GLN A 585 11.85 -11.01 29.91
C GLN A 585 11.63 -10.10 28.69
N TYR A 586 10.43 -10.13 28.10
CA TYR A 586 10.07 -9.29 26.94
C TYR A 586 9.49 -7.93 27.37
N VAL A 587 9.11 -7.77 28.64
CA VAL A 587 8.57 -6.54 29.19
C VAL A 587 9.70 -5.67 29.73
N LYS A 588 10.32 -4.86 28.85
CA LYS A 588 11.42 -3.96 29.17
C LYS A 588 11.02 -2.51 28.93
N GLU A 589 11.44 -1.60 29.78
CA GLU A 589 11.07 -0.16 29.70
C GLU A 589 11.60 0.54 28.44
N ASP A 590 12.70 0.05 27.86
CA ASP A 590 13.33 0.55 26.65
C ASP A 590 12.77 -0.05 25.35
N ARG A 591 11.94 -1.07 25.46
CA ARG A 591 11.33 -1.75 24.31
C ARG A 591 10.03 -1.05 23.89
N LYS A 592 9.85 -0.81 22.62
CA LYS A 592 8.57 -0.31 22.07
C LYS A 592 7.55 -1.45 22.05
N LEU A 593 6.30 -1.13 22.40
CA LEU A 593 5.19 -2.08 22.37
C LEU A 593 4.07 -1.54 21.47
N LYS A 594 3.70 -2.30 20.45
CA LYS A 594 2.50 -2.07 19.65
C LYS A 594 1.47 -3.14 20.00
N VAL A 595 0.24 -2.72 20.30
CA VAL A 595 -0.85 -3.62 20.72
C VAL A 595 -2.01 -3.47 19.76
N LYS A 596 -2.35 -4.55 19.05
CA LYS A 596 -3.54 -4.60 18.21
C LYS A 596 -4.63 -5.37 18.94
N VAL A 597 -5.77 -4.75 19.11
CA VAL A 597 -6.92 -5.36 19.81
C VAL A 597 -8.10 -5.43 18.86
N THR A 598 -8.57 -6.65 18.60
CA THR A 598 -9.77 -6.88 17.80
C THR A 598 -10.94 -7.18 18.71
N GLY A 599 -11.99 -6.39 18.64
CA GLY A 599 -13.28 -6.69 19.24
C GLY A 599 -14.25 -7.20 18.19
N MET A 600 -15.03 -8.21 18.54
CA MET A 600 -15.95 -8.87 17.62
C MET A 600 -17.39 -8.79 18.14
N ALA A 601 -18.36 -8.66 17.23
CA ALA A 601 -19.77 -8.71 17.51
C ALA A 601 -20.51 -9.56 16.46
N ASP A 602 -21.62 -10.16 16.89
CA ASP A 602 -22.49 -10.94 16.02
C ASP A 602 -23.47 -10.07 15.22
N ALA A 603 -24.23 -10.70 14.30
CA ALA A 603 -25.24 -10.03 13.48
C ALA A 603 -26.54 -9.69 14.23
N LEU A 604 -26.65 -9.93 15.54
CA LEU A 604 -27.87 -9.63 16.28
C LEU A 604 -28.03 -8.10 16.41
N PRO A 605 -29.08 -7.50 15.80
CA PRO A 605 -29.23 -6.05 15.81
C PRO A 605 -29.58 -5.55 17.22
N ILE A 606 -29.09 -4.36 17.57
CA ILE A 606 -29.43 -3.69 18.81
C ILE A 606 -30.85 -3.11 18.65
N ALA A 607 -31.83 -3.78 19.26
CA ALA A 607 -33.25 -3.42 19.15
C ALA A 607 -33.62 -2.13 19.91
N ARG A 608 -32.86 -1.79 20.93
CA ARG A 608 -33.04 -0.59 21.76
C ARG A 608 -31.68 -0.04 22.16
N LYS A 609 -31.58 1.29 22.22
CA LYS A 609 -30.41 1.98 22.73
C LYS A 609 -29.99 1.40 24.10
N ILE A 610 -28.75 0.95 24.20
CA ILE A 610 -28.13 0.48 25.44
C ILE A 610 -27.45 1.68 26.11
N PRO A 611 -27.76 1.97 27.40
CA PRO A 611 -27.06 3.03 28.10
C PRO A 611 -25.55 2.78 28.19
N TYR A 612 -24.77 3.82 27.96
CA TYR A 612 -23.32 3.78 28.14
C TYR A 612 -22.93 4.70 29.30
N ASP A 613 -22.19 4.17 30.26
CA ASP A 613 -21.77 4.90 31.48
C ASP A 613 -20.47 5.71 31.29
N GLY A 614 -19.80 5.51 30.15
CA GLY A 614 -18.50 6.15 29.86
C GLY A 614 -17.32 5.48 30.56
N CYS A 615 -17.43 4.24 30.98
CA CYS A 615 -16.38 3.52 31.72
C CYS A 615 -15.04 3.43 30.98
N TYR A 616 -15.05 3.44 29.64
CA TYR A 616 -13.86 3.45 28.80
C TYR A 616 -13.63 4.79 28.07
N GLY A 617 -14.31 5.86 28.49
CA GLY A 617 -14.20 7.20 27.86
C GLY A 617 -15.33 7.49 26.87
N GLU A 618 -15.35 8.69 26.36
CA GLU A 618 -16.26 9.13 25.29
C GLU A 618 -15.47 9.42 24.03
N TYR A 619 -15.97 8.94 22.91
CA TYR A 619 -15.30 8.97 21.63
C TYR A 619 -16.17 9.64 20.58
N ARG A 620 -15.58 10.54 19.80
CA ARG A 620 -16.24 11.16 18.65
C ARG A 620 -15.37 10.98 17.43
N ASN A 621 -15.90 10.23 16.46
CA ASN A 621 -15.16 9.90 15.24
C ASN A 621 -13.83 9.20 15.51
N GLU A 622 -13.82 8.20 16.44
CA GLU A 622 -12.63 7.40 16.71
C GLU A 622 -12.32 6.49 15.53
N PRO A 623 -11.11 6.57 14.98
CA PRO A 623 -10.69 5.66 13.90
C PRO A 623 -10.50 4.25 14.45
N VAL A 624 -11.10 3.27 13.76
CA VAL A 624 -10.95 1.85 14.01
C VAL A 624 -10.80 1.11 12.70
N TYR A 625 -10.06 0.02 12.69
CA TYR A 625 -9.90 -0.81 11.51
C TYR A 625 -11.06 -1.81 11.40
N LYS A 626 -11.72 -1.85 10.24
CA LYS A 626 -12.68 -2.88 9.85
C LYS A 626 -12.08 -3.70 8.71
N GLY A 627 -11.47 -4.83 9.03
CA GLY A 627 -10.57 -5.52 8.11
C GLY A 627 -9.35 -4.65 7.78
N LYS A 628 -9.15 -4.33 6.51
CA LYS A 628 -8.10 -3.39 6.05
C LYS A 628 -8.57 -1.93 5.98
N GLU A 629 -9.86 -1.67 6.15
CA GLU A 629 -10.44 -0.35 6.02
C GLU A 629 -10.46 0.41 7.34
N LEU A 630 -10.12 1.70 7.29
CA LEU A 630 -10.27 2.59 8.41
C LEU A 630 -11.71 3.09 8.46
N SER A 631 -12.40 2.85 9.58
CA SER A 631 -13.78 3.29 9.85
C SER A 631 -13.79 4.17 11.08
N ASN A 632 -14.90 4.86 11.34
CA ASN A 632 -15.02 5.73 12.52
C ASN A 632 -16.21 5.38 13.38
N ILE A 633 -16.01 5.45 14.70
CA ILE A 633 -17.03 5.18 15.67
C ILE A 633 -17.20 6.38 16.59
N THR A 634 -18.44 6.80 16.76
CA THR A 634 -18.86 7.76 17.79
C THR A 634 -19.56 6.99 18.90
N LEU A 635 -19.14 7.27 20.14
CA LEU A 635 -19.68 6.66 21.33
C LEU A 635 -19.63 7.67 22.48
N THR A 636 -20.78 8.14 22.91
CA THR A 636 -20.92 9.10 24.03
C THR A 636 -21.93 8.59 25.05
N LYS A 637 -21.92 9.14 26.26
CA LYS A 637 -22.94 8.85 27.27
C LYS A 637 -24.33 9.25 26.79
N GLU A 638 -24.40 10.34 26.07
CA GLU A 638 -25.65 10.86 25.53
C GLU A 638 -26.23 9.95 24.46
N ASP A 639 -25.41 9.52 23.50
CA ASP A 639 -25.85 8.69 22.38
C ASP A 639 -26.06 7.23 22.79
N GLY A 640 -25.30 6.74 23.76
CA GLY A 640 -25.29 5.34 24.16
C GLY A 640 -24.86 4.42 23.02
N ILE A 641 -25.19 3.13 23.13
CA ILE A 641 -24.81 2.10 22.17
C ILE A 641 -26.00 1.76 21.30
N THR A 642 -25.87 1.95 20.00
CA THR A 642 -26.93 1.75 19.00
C THR A 642 -26.52 0.82 17.85
N LYS A 643 -25.22 0.53 17.72
CA LYS A 643 -24.64 -0.28 16.63
C LYS A 643 -23.70 -1.36 17.17
N ASN A 644 -23.61 -2.49 16.46
CA ASN A 644 -22.73 -3.58 16.81
C ASN A 644 -21.24 -3.19 16.75
N GLU A 645 -20.88 -2.27 15.86
CA GLU A 645 -19.52 -1.71 15.79
C GLU A 645 -19.12 -1.02 17.10
N GLN A 646 -20.05 -0.36 17.78
CA GLN A 646 -19.78 0.25 19.07
C GLN A 646 -19.56 -0.80 20.18
N LEU A 647 -20.30 -1.92 20.13
CA LEU A 647 -20.05 -3.05 21.05
C LEU A 647 -18.69 -3.70 20.81
N ALA A 648 -18.35 -3.92 19.54
CA ALA A 648 -17.06 -4.49 19.16
C ALA A 648 -15.91 -3.57 19.65
N MET A 649 -16.00 -2.28 19.41
CA MET A 649 -15.01 -1.30 19.88
C MET A 649 -14.91 -1.30 21.41
N LEU A 650 -16.03 -1.32 22.15
CA LEU A 650 -16.02 -1.33 23.61
C LEU A 650 -15.35 -2.59 24.18
N ARG A 651 -15.54 -3.75 23.55
CA ARG A 651 -14.83 -4.97 23.92
C ARG A 651 -13.33 -4.82 23.74
N ALA A 652 -12.88 -4.24 22.60
CA ALA A 652 -11.48 -3.95 22.37
C ALA A 652 -10.90 -2.95 23.38
N LEU A 653 -11.63 -1.88 23.71
CA LEU A 653 -11.26 -0.91 24.75
C LEU A 653 -11.18 -1.54 26.13
N GLY A 654 -12.07 -2.49 26.45
CA GLY A 654 -12.03 -3.23 27.72
C GLY A 654 -10.75 -4.04 27.87
N VAL A 655 -10.28 -4.67 26.79
CA VAL A 655 -9.00 -5.39 26.76
C VAL A 655 -7.82 -4.46 27.00
N SER A 656 -7.73 -3.36 26.25
CA SER A 656 -6.62 -2.41 26.43
C SER A 656 -6.59 -1.83 27.85
N ASN A 657 -7.76 -1.53 28.40
CA ASN A 657 -7.89 -1.06 29.78
C ASN A 657 -7.42 -2.12 30.80
N TYR A 658 -7.80 -3.39 30.59
CA TYR A 658 -7.33 -4.48 31.43
C TYR A 658 -5.81 -4.68 31.37
N VAL A 659 -5.26 -4.73 30.16
CA VAL A 659 -3.82 -4.90 29.91
C VAL A 659 -3.02 -3.80 30.60
N ASN A 660 -3.41 -2.54 30.42
CA ASN A 660 -2.72 -1.41 31.03
C ASN A 660 -2.79 -1.39 32.57
N ASN A 661 -3.90 -1.82 33.15
CA ASN A 661 -4.12 -1.70 34.58
C ASN A 661 -3.67 -2.94 35.36
N ASN A 662 -3.60 -4.10 34.72
CA ASN A 662 -3.42 -5.38 35.43
C ASN A 662 -2.14 -6.14 35.09
N ILE A 663 -1.42 -5.76 34.00
CA ILE A 663 -0.16 -6.41 33.63
C ILE A 663 1.00 -5.50 34.03
N ASN A 664 1.80 -5.94 34.99
CA ASN A 664 2.93 -5.17 35.49
C ASN A 664 3.97 -4.92 34.40
N GLY A 665 4.41 -3.67 34.30
CA GLY A 665 5.44 -3.25 33.34
C GLY A 665 4.91 -2.76 32.01
N ILE A 666 3.78 -3.28 31.48
CA ILE A 666 3.24 -2.84 30.18
C ILE A 666 2.84 -1.36 30.21
N SER A 667 2.25 -0.89 31.29
CA SER A 667 1.88 0.53 31.45
C SER A 667 3.07 1.50 31.35
N LYS A 668 4.31 1.02 31.58
CA LYS A 668 5.54 1.81 31.51
C LYS A 668 6.16 1.83 30.10
N MET A 669 5.75 0.92 29.23
CA MET A 669 6.30 0.79 27.88
C MET A 669 5.69 1.78 26.87
N ASN A 670 4.75 2.65 27.26
CA ASN A 670 4.03 3.57 26.38
C ASN A 670 3.48 2.84 25.14
N ALA A 671 2.68 1.80 25.38
CA ALA A 671 2.13 0.98 24.32
C ALA A 671 1.29 1.79 23.31
N ASP A 672 1.54 1.61 22.03
CA ASP A 672 0.72 2.14 20.95
C ASP A 672 -0.43 1.16 20.63
N TYR A 673 -1.67 1.61 20.79
CA TYR A 673 -2.86 0.78 20.61
C TYR A 673 -3.54 1.03 19.29
N GLU A 674 -3.74 -0.04 18.52
CA GLU A 674 -4.58 -0.06 17.32
C GLU A 674 -5.84 -0.90 17.59
N TYR A 675 -7.01 -0.34 17.27
CA TYR A 675 -8.29 -1.01 17.49
C TYR A 675 -8.86 -1.53 16.18
N TYR A 676 -9.23 -2.80 16.20
CA TYR A 676 -9.88 -3.51 15.09
C TYR A 676 -11.27 -3.95 15.51
N ILE A 677 -12.21 -3.91 14.57
CA ILE A 677 -13.57 -4.41 14.77
C ILE A 677 -13.95 -5.41 13.70
N GLU A 678 -14.64 -6.46 14.12
CA GLU A 678 -15.22 -7.45 13.23
C GLU A 678 -16.69 -7.66 13.57
N ILE A 679 -17.54 -7.66 12.54
CA ILE A 679 -18.97 -7.94 12.69
C ILE A 679 -19.27 -9.18 11.90
N SER A 680 -19.69 -10.26 12.58
CA SER A 680 -20.10 -11.50 11.91
C SER A 680 -21.40 -11.27 11.14
N GLU A 681 -21.55 -12.00 10.03
CA GLU A 681 -22.83 -12.10 9.30
C GLU A 681 -23.83 -13.04 10.02
N GLU A 682 -23.35 -13.83 10.98
CA GLU A 682 -24.14 -14.80 11.73
C GLU A 682 -24.41 -14.32 13.16
N LYS A 683 -25.44 -14.89 13.79
CA LYS A 683 -25.86 -14.60 15.15
C LYS A 683 -25.41 -15.72 16.08
N GLY A 684 -24.84 -15.35 17.21
CA GLY A 684 -24.41 -16.30 18.24
C GLY A 684 -23.41 -15.70 19.19
N GLY A 685 -23.30 -16.28 20.39
CA GLY A 685 -22.30 -15.89 21.38
C GLY A 685 -20.88 -16.12 20.87
N GLU A 686 -20.67 -17.22 20.16
CA GLU A 686 -19.39 -17.63 19.56
C GLU A 686 -18.75 -16.58 18.65
N TYR A 687 -19.53 -15.61 18.15
CA TYR A 687 -19.05 -14.49 17.35
C TYR A 687 -18.81 -13.21 18.16
N ARG A 688 -19.00 -13.23 19.48
CA ARG A 688 -18.84 -12.09 20.39
C ARG A 688 -17.54 -12.23 21.18
N ARG A 689 -16.42 -12.09 20.50
CA ARG A 689 -15.08 -12.41 21.00
C ARG A 689 -14.16 -11.19 21.03
N ILE A 690 -12.97 -11.41 21.53
CA ILE A 690 -11.83 -10.50 21.45
C ILE A 690 -10.61 -11.28 20.98
N ASN A 691 -9.69 -10.57 20.31
CA ASN A 691 -8.35 -11.05 20.00
C ASN A 691 -7.32 -9.98 20.37
N LEU A 692 -6.13 -10.40 20.77
CA LEU A 692 -5.05 -9.52 21.20
C LEU A 692 -3.73 -9.94 20.54
N GLU A 693 -3.14 -9.06 19.76
CA GLU A 693 -1.78 -9.20 19.22
C GLU A 693 -0.87 -8.16 19.88
N MET A 694 0.19 -8.59 20.49
CA MET A 694 1.22 -7.74 21.10
C MET A 694 2.53 -7.89 20.32
N ILE A 695 3.12 -6.76 19.93
CA ILE A 695 4.37 -6.71 19.15
C ILE A 695 5.38 -5.93 19.97
N PHE A 696 6.36 -6.64 20.53
CA PHE A 696 7.50 -6.04 21.22
C PHE A 696 8.62 -5.80 20.21
N ILE A 697 9.14 -4.59 20.14
CA ILE A 697 10.10 -4.15 19.13
C ILE A 697 11.41 -3.84 19.81
N ASP A 698 12.46 -4.60 19.47
CA ASP A 698 13.85 -4.35 19.90
C ASP A 698 14.65 -3.70 18.76
N ALA A 699 15.44 -2.69 19.08
CA ALA A 699 16.51 -2.21 18.21
C ALA A 699 17.72 -3.14 18.36
N LEU A 700 18.26 -3.61 17.21
CA LEU A 700 19.41 -4.50 17.12
C LEU A 700 20.72 -3.70 16.96
#